data_7152f24aceab1a9aef48e7d1f6b49d48
#
_entry.id   7152f24aceab1a9aef48e7d1f6b49d48
#
_cell.length_a   1.000
_cell.length_b   1.000
_cell.length_c   1.000
_cell.angle_alpha   90.00
_cell.angle_beta   90.00
_cell.angle_gamma   90.00
#
_symmetry.space_group_name_H-M   'P 1'
#
loop_
_entity.id
_entity.type
_entity.pdbx_description
1 polymer ?
#
loop_
_entity_poly.entity_id
_entity_poly.type
_entity_poly.pdbx_seq_one_letter_code
_entity_poly.pdbx_strand_id
1 'polypeptide(L)'
;MLVIHIDEIMKRIFKGLLYFVLGLLTLIILGLAYLYISSSSDSNKNMAELGPEAPTLLIDSQSYRDLNKNGKLDVYEDTRQPVEARVNDLLNQMNLEEKAGLMFITMTAIGNEGELSETKTITNPFGLPFESNSSLVVKKKMNHVNTLQSPEPKELVKWNNKIQKLAERTRLGIPVTHATDPRHGVPNAPGASIYTPYFSKWCSYPGFAAIGDTVLMREFGDIARQEYLAVGYRLTLSPMADLATEPRWWRINGTFGEDAEMSAKLTKAYILGFQGDSITNQSVECMVKHFAGGGPQEDGIDAHFPPGRQAYKGNNFNYHLIPFEKGAFPAKAAQVMPYYGIPVGQTSEDVGFSYNKEIITGMLREKYHFDGIVCTDWGLVTDQDILWMEGKPASAHGVENLTAIERVKKIIDAGCDMLGGEAIPELVVDLVKSGQISEERIDTSVRRILREKFKLGLFDNPYLTEEGISIFDNEQFEEKGRESQRRSLVLLKNENNILPLAPTTKVYLFGLNEEESKKYAAATTDLKNADVIILKLNAPYDPKAARYLVEKIFHQGSLEFPQEEKEELLKLIQTKPTITVMNLERPAVFPEINNASKAVIGDFSSQDDIILDLIFGQFKPNGKLPFELPSSMEAVLNQQEDMPHDSKDPLYPFGFGLTYKEKINLNR
;
A
#
# COMPACT_ATOMS: atom_id res chain seq x y z
N MET A 1 -36.02 -57.22 2.11
CA MET A 1 -36.38 -56.37 3.24
C MET A 1 -35.28 -55.37 3.64
N LEU A 2 -34.01 -55.78 3.78
CA LEU A 2 -32.93 -54.89 4.23
C LEU A 2 -32.65 -53.71 3.27
N VAL A 3 -32.67 -53.94 1.94
CA VAL A 3 -32.44 -52.94 0.89
C VAL A 3 -33.52 -51.85 0.88
N ILE A 4 -34.77 -52.19 1.09
CA ILE A 4 -35.90 -51.24 1.12
C ILE A 4 -35.81 -50.33 2.36
N HIS A 5 -35.31 -50.86 3.47
CA HIS A 5 -35.14 -50.08 4.72
C HIS A 5 -34.00 -49.05 4.60
N ILE A 6 -32.92 -49.38 3.90
CA ILE A 6 -31.79 -48.48 3.67
C ILE A 6 -32.23 -47.32 2.76
N ASP A 7 -33.00 -47.58 1.73
CA ASP A 7 -33.48 -46.55 0.77
C ASP A 7 -34.43 -45.55 1.45
N GLU A 8 -35.27 -45.98 2.38
CA GLU A 8 -36.13 -45.09 3.18
C GLU A 8 -35.33 -44.26 4.19
N ILE A 9 -34.32 -44.82 4.83
CA ILE A 9 -33.44 -44.11 5.75
C ILE A 9 -32.64 -43.05 4.98
N MET A 10 -32.08 -43.39 3.84
CA MET A 10 -31.35 -42.45 2.95
C MET A 10 -32.26 -41.30 2.50
N LYS A 11 -33.51 -41.57 2.10
CA LYS A 11 -34.47 -40.53 1.71
C LYS A 11 -34.81 -39.58 2.89
N ARG A 12 -34.92 -40.11 4.12
CA ARG A 12 -35.14 -39.28 5.35
C ARG A 12 -33.94 -38.42 5.67
N ILE A 13 -32.72 -38.95 5.58
CA ILE A 13 -31.47 -38.21 5.78
C ILE A 13 -31.34 -37.10 4.70
N PHE A 14 -31.59 -37.45 3.45
CA PHE A 14 -31.54 -36.48 2.35
C PHE A 14 -32.58 -35.35 2.51
N LYS A 15 -33.83 -35.69 2.93
CA LYS A 15 -34.85 -34.67 3.24
C LYS A 15 -34.44 -33.81 4.44
N GLY A 16 -33.88 -34.41 5.49
CA GLY A 16 -33.39 -33.69 6.66
C GLY A 16 -32.26 -32.71 6.28
N LEU A 17 -31.31 -33.17 5.46
CA LEU A 17 -30.21 -32.34 4.94
C LEU A 17 -30.74 -31.22 4.04
N LEU A 18 -31.73 -31.53 3.16
CA LEU A 18 -32.35 -30.51 2.31
C LEU A 18 -33.06 -29.43 3.15
N TYR A 19 -33.85 -29.82 4.17
CA TYR A 19 -34.50 -28.85 5.04
C TYR A 19 -33.49 -28.03 5.86
N PHE A 20 -32.39 -28.64 6.29
CA PHE A 20 -31.31 -27.93 6.96
C PHE A 20 -30.68 -26.89 6.06
N VAL A 21 -30.33 -27.27 4.81
CA VAL A 21 -29.78 -26.37 3.81
C VAL A 21 -30.74 -25.24 3.45
N LEU A 22 -32.04 -25.57 3.24
CA LEU A 22 -33.06 -24.55 2.99
C LEU A 22 -33.24 -23.60 4.18
N GLY A 23 -33.22 -24.12 5.41
CA GLY A 23 -33.25 -23.30 6.61
C GLY A 23 -32.07 -22.37 6.72
N LEU A 24 -30.86 -22.87 6.44
CA LEU A 24 -29.62 -22.06 6.42
C LEU A 24 -29.68 -20.97 5.34
N LEU A 25 -30.10 -21.32 4.10
CA LEU A 25 -30.29 -20.35 3.03
C LEU A 25 -31.32 -19.28 3.39
N THR A 26 -32.42 -19.66 4.04
CA THR A 26 -33.43 -18.71 4.51
C THR A 26 -32.83 -17.73 5.52
N LEU A 27 -32.06 -18.22 6.49
CA LEU A 27 -31.39 -17.38 7.48
C LEU A 27 -30.38 -16.42 6.82
N ILE A 28 -29.62 -16.90 5.86
CA ILE A 28 -28.68 -16.06 5.09
C ILE A 28 -29.45 -14.95 4.34
N ILE A 29 -30.55 -15.30 3.66
CA ILE A 29 -31.36 -14.33 2.90
C ILE A 29 -31.95 -13.28 3.88
N LEU A 30 -32.48 -13.70 5.02
CA LEU A 30 -33.03 -12.79 6.03
C LEU A 30 -31.93 -11.90 6.61
N GLY A 31 -30.73 -12.42 6.87
CA GLY A 31 -29.58 -11.65 7.32
C GLY A 31 -29.15 -10.59 6.29
N LEU A 32 -29.05 -10.97 5.01
CA LEU A 32 -28.72 -10.04 3.93
C LEU A 32 -29.81 -8.97 3.74
N ALA A 33 -31.08 -9.35 3.81
CA ALA A 33 -32.20 -8.41 3.75
C ALA A 33 -32.17 -7.42 4.93
N TYR A 34 -31.87 -7.89 6.13
CA TYR A 34 -31.71 -7.03 7.30
C TYR A 34 -30.55 -6.03 7.12
N LEU A 35 -29.38 -6.49 6.67
CA LEU A 35 -28.23 -5.62 6.39
C LEU A 35 -28.56 -4.56 5.33
N TYR A 36 -29.25 -4.96 4.26
CA TYR A 36 -29.67 -4.02 3.22
C TYR A 36 -30.67 -2.98 3.74
N ILE A 37 -31.72 -3.40 4.44
CA ILE A 37 -32.76 -2.51 4.97
C ILE A 37 -32.16 -1.56 6.01
N SER A 38 -31.36 -2.07 6.93
CA SER A 38 -30.71 -1.26 7.96
C SER A 38 -29.78 -0.21 7.35
N SER A 39 -28.86 -0.60 6.45
CA SER A 39 -27.94 0.32 5.80
C SER A 39 -28.67 1.34 4.92
N SER A 40 -29.72 0.92 4.22
CA SER A 40 -30.54 1.84 3.42
C SER A 40 -31.29 2.86 4.30
N SER A 41 -31.82 2.44 5.44
CA SER A 41 -32.45 3.34 6.41
C SER A 41 -31.47 4.37 6.95
N ASP A 42 -30.26 3.94 7.30
CA ASP A 42 -29.23 4.83 7.85
C ASP A 42 -28.70 5.80 6.77
N SER A 43 -28.51 5.32 5.55
CA SER A 43 -28.18 6.20 4.41
C SER A 43 -29.25 7.27 4.18
N ASN A 44 -30.53 6.88 4.17
CA ASN A 44 -31.62 7.83 3.99
C ASN A 44 -31.67 8.91 5.10
N LYS A 45 -31.36 8.55 6.35
CA LYS A 45 -31.27 9.53 7.45
C LYS A 45 -30.09 10.49 7.20
N ASN A 46 -28.91 9.96 6.86
CA ASN A 46 -27.73 10.77 6.59
C ASN A 46 -27.99 11.73 5.40
N MET A 47 -28.59 11.23 4.32
CA MET A 47 -28.91 12.05 3.14
C MET A 47 -29.95 13.15 3.44
N ALA A 48 -30.83 12.94 4.41
CA ALA A 48 -31.83 13.92 4.84
C ALA A 48 -31.21 15.10 5.63
N GLU A 49 -30.00 14.95 6.17
CA GLU A 49 -29.26 16.03 6.85
C GLU A 49 -28.59 17.01 5.88
N LEU A 50 -28.49 16.64 4.60
CA LEU A 50 -27.77 17.43 3.61
C LEU A 50 -28.51 18.69 3.21
N GLY A 51 -27.79 19.80 3.15
CA GLY A 51 -28.26 21.05 2.55
C GLY A 51 -28.25 21.03 1.00
N PRO A 52 -28.49 22.18 0.35
CA PRO A 52 -28.33 22.33 -1.09
C PRO A 52 -26.87 22.22 -1.51
N GLU A 53 -26.63 22.09 -2.82
CA GLU A 53 -25.29 22.29 -3.41
C GLU A 53 -24.84 23.74 -3.17
N ALA A 54 -23.53 23.99 -3.19
CA ALA A 54 -22.96 25.31 -2.99
C ALA A 54 -23.41 26.25 -4.12
N PRO A 55 -24.09 27.37 -3.82
CA PRO A 55 -24.40 28.38 -4.82
C PRO A 55 -23.13 29.02 -5.39
N THR A 56 -23.20 29.55 -6.58
CA THR A 56 -22.15 30.37 -7.17
C THR A 56 -22.39 31.84 -6.85
N LEU A 57 -21.39 32.48 -6.25
CA LEU A 57 -21.35 33.92 -6.05
C LEU A 57 -20.55 34.56 -7.18
N LEU A 58 -21.12 35.62 -7.79
CA LEU A 58 -20.39 36.41 -8.79
C LEU A 58 -19.98 37.74 -8.16
N ILE A 59 -18.69 37.95 -7.96
CA ILE A 59 -18.09 39.14 -7.35
C ILE A 59 -16.97 39.63 -8.25
N ASP A 60 -17.00 40.88 -8.65
CA ASP A 60 -16.02 41.50 -9.56
C ASP A 60 -15.76 40.68 -10.83
N SER A 61 -16.82 40.09 -11.41
CA SER A 61 -16.80 39.21 -12.59
C SER A 61 -16.07 37.89 -12.38
N GLN A 62 -15.75 37.53 -11.15
CA GLN A 62 -15.18 36.22 -10.77
C GLN A 62 -16.24 35.38 -10.06
N SER A 63 -16.23 34.07 -10.34
CA SER A 63 -17.13 33.09 -9.73
C SER A 63 -16.50 32.45 -8.53
N TYR A 64 -17.20 32.39 -7.41
CA TYR A 64 -16.81 31.73 -6.17
C TYR A 64 -17.90 30.74 -5.73
N ARG A 65 -17.53 29.74 -4.99
CA ARG A 65 -18.44 28.74 -4.41
C ARG A 65 -18.83 29.21 -2.99
N ASP A 66 -20.11 29.42 -2.74
CA ASP A 66 -20.64 29.68 -1.38
C ASP A 66 -20.80 28.34 -0.65
N LEU A 67 -19.72 27.87 -0.07
CA LEU A 67 -19.63 26.51 0.50
C LEU A 67 -20.44 26.36 1.78
N ASN A 68 -20.56 27.42 2.59
CA ASN A 68 -21.41 27.42 3.80
C ASN A 68 -22.85 27.91 3.54
N LYS A 69 -23.21 28.32 2.29
CA LYS A 69 -24.56 28.70 1.82
C LYS A 69 -25.15 29.89 2.59
N ASN A 70 -24.28 30.81 3.02
CA ASN A 70 -24.73 32.01 3.77
C ASN A 70 -25.02 33.22 2.88
N GLY A 71 -24.77 33.13 1.56
CA GLY A 71 -25.00 34.19 0.56
C GLY A 71 -23.93 35.28 0.56
N LYS A 72 -22.76 35.05 1.17
CA LYS A 72 -21.61 35.96 1.24
C LYS A 72 -20.35 35.21 0.85
N LEU A 73 -19.35 35.95 0.36
CA LEU A 73 -18.03 35.40 0.14
C LEU A 73 -17.23 35.48 1.43
N ASP A 74 -17.06 34.35 2.10
CA ASP A 74 -16.22 34.27 3.28
C ASP A 74 -14.72 34.16 2.91
N VAL A 75 -13.84 34.43 3.86
CA VAL A 75 -12.39 34.46 3.59
C VAL A 75 -11.92 33.08 3.13
N TYR A 76 -12.44 31.98 3.68
CA TYR A 76 -12.03 30.64 3.29
C TYR A 76 -12.48 30.24 1.87
N GLU A 77 -13.50 30.88 1.32
CA GLU A 77 -14.03 30.65 -0.03
C GLU A 77 -13.33 31.51 -1.09
N ASP A 78 -12.70 32.62 -0.66
CA ASP A 78 -12.02 33.55 -1.54
C ASP A 78 -10.62 33.05 -1.94
N THR A 79 -10.49 32.57 -3.17
CA THR A 79 -9.24 32.01 -3.72
C THR A 79 -8.09 33.02 -3.80
N ARG A 80 -8.35 34.33 -3.65
CA ARG A 80 -7.37 35.41 -3.64
C ARG A 80 -6.68 35.55 -2.28
N GLN A 81 -7.27 34.99 -1.22
CA GLN A 81 -6.74 35.13 0.14
C GLN A 81 -5.59 34.15 0.37
N PRO A 82 -4.61 34.54 1.22
CA PRO A 82 -3.53 33.63 1.61
C PRO A 82 -4.08 32.37 2.31
N VAL A 83 -3.44 31.22 2.07
CA VAL A 83 -3.86 29.93 2.64
C VAL A 83 -4.09 30.01 4.16
N GLU A 84 -3.16 30.63 4.91
CA GLU A 84 -3.30 30.73 6.37
C GLU A 84 -4.49 31.60 6.81
N ALA A 85 -4.87 32.62 6.05
CA ALA A 85 -6.08 33.39 6.32
C ALA A 85 -7.33 32.54 6.09
N ARG A 86 -7.37 31.76 5.01
CA ARG A 86 -8.46 30.82 4.71
C ARG A 86 -8.58 29.73 5.78
N VAL A 87 -7.46 29.15 6.21
CA VAL A 87 -7.41 28.17 7.31
C VAL A 87 -7.98 28.76 8.62
N ASN A 88 -7.54 29.96 8.99
CA ASN A 88 -8.00 30.61 10.22
C ASN A 88 -9.51 30.89 10.20
N ASP A 89 -10.01 31.38 9.07
CA ASP A 89 -11.43 31.70 8.93
C ASP A 89 -12.30 30.43 9.02
N LEU A 90 -11.96 29.37 8.28
CA LEU A 90 -12.69 28.11 8.33
C LEU A 90 -12.64 27.46 9.72
N LEU A 91 -11.45 27.40 10.34
CA LEU A 91 -11.27 26.83 11.68
C LEU A 91 -12.17 27.51 12.72
N ASN A 92 -12.31 28.84 12.64
CA ASN A 92 -13.18 29.59 13.53
C ASN A 92 -14.68 29.34 13.32
N GLN A 93 -15.06 28.85 12.13
CA GLN A 93 -16.44 28.50 11.80
C GLN A 93 -16.79 27.02 12.13
N MET A 94 -15.77 26.17 12.32
CA MET A 94 -15.98 24.75 12.62
C MET A 94 -16.45 24.53 14.06
N ASN A 95 -17.41 23.61 14.23
CA ASN A 95 -17.76 23.08 15.53
C ASN A 95 -16.84 21.90 15.91
N LEU A 96 -16.91 21.43 17.15
CA LEU A 96 -16.05 20.38 17.68
C LEU A 96 -16.20 19.06 16.94
N GLU A 97 -17.42 18.70 16.55
CA GLU A 97 -17.71 17.47 15.81
C GLU A 97 -17.07 17.48 14.40
N GLU A 98 -17.06 18.62 13.73
CA GLU A 98 -16.39 18.80 12.42
C GLU A 98 -14.86 18.78 12.56
N LYS A 99 -14.31 19.38 13.61
CA LYS A 99 -12.89 19.32 13.95
C LYS A 99 -12.46 17.88 14.22
N ALA A 100 -13.22 17.17 15.05
CA ALA A 100 -12.95 15.77 15.40
C ALA A 100 -13.02 14.84 14.17
N GLY A 101 -14.08 14.97 13.35
CA GLY A 101 -14.22 14.15 12.14
C GLY A 101 -13.08 14.33 11.14
N LEU A 102 -12.54 15.56 11.03
CA LEU A 102 -11.44 15.85 10.12
C LEU A 102 -10.12 15.15 10.53
N MET A 103 -9.96 14.75 11.79
CA MET A 103 -8.80 14.06 12.32
C MET A 103 -8.79 12.55 12.02
N PHE A 104 -9.66 12.04 11.16
CA PHE A 104 -9.73 10.62 10.82
C PHE A 104 -9.62 10.38 9.32
N ILE A 105 -8.92 9.30 8.98
CA ILE A 105 -8.89 8.71 7.64
C ILE A 105 -9.17 7.22 7.75
N THR A 106 -10.10 6.71 6.95
CA THR A 106 -10.41 5.29 6.96
C THR A 106 -10.67 4.74 5.56
N MET A 107 -10.76 3.42 5.45
CA MET A 107 -11.14 2.77 4.21
C MET A 107 -12.62 2.98 3.91
N THR A 108 -12.92 3.15 2.62
CA THR A 108 -14.30 3.17 2.12
C THR A 108 -14.41 2.40 0.81
N ALA A 109 -15.63 1.99 0.48
CA ALA A 109 -15.90 1.31 -0.77
C ALA A 109 -16.43 2.26 -1.85
N ILE A 110 -16.13 1.92 -3.09
CA ILE A 110 -16.75 2.47 -4.30
C ILE A 110 -17.94 1.58 -4.62
N GLY A 111 -19.10 2.18 -4.86
CA GLY A 111 -20.28 1.45 -5.32
C GLY A 111 -20.17 1.02 -6.77
N ASN A 112 -21.03 0.08 -7.20
CA ASN A 112 -21.03 -0.41 -8.57
C ASN A 112 -21.20 0.75 -9.56
N GLU A 113 -20.51 0.67 -10.68
CA GLU A 113 -20.54 1.69 -11.75
C GLU A 113 -20.18 3.11 -11.27
N GLY A 114 -19.30 3.23 -10.27
CA GLY A 114 -18.89 4.53 -9.72
C GLY A 114 -19.95 5.25 -8.90
N GLU A 115 -20.96 4.54 -8.37
CA GLU A 115 -21.92 5.08 -7.44
C GLU A 115 -21.36 5.21 -6.02
N LEU A 116 -22.05 5.93 -5.14
CA LEU A 116 -21.73 5.91 -3.71
C LEU A 116 -22.05 4.53 -3.13
N SER A 117 -21.21 4.02 -2.24
CA SER A 117 -21.45 2.79 -1.50
C SER A 117 -22.31 3.10 -0.26
N GLU A 118 -23.63 3.00 -0.42
CA GLU A 118 -24.59 3.41 0.61
C GLU A 118 -25.28 2.22 1.29
N THR A 119 -25.38 1.09 0.58
CA THR A 119 -26.11 -0.09 1.07
C THR A 119 -25.23 -1.33 1.07
N LYS A 120 -25.41 -2.18 2.07
CA LYS A 120 -24.69 -3.47 2.17
C LYS A 120 -25.37 -4.52 1.31
N THR A 121 -24.75 -4.87 0.19
CA THR A 121 -25.29 -5.84 -0.78
C THR A 121 -24.24 -6.85 -1.22
N ILE A 122 -24.68 -8.04 -1.64
CA ILE A 122 -23.79 -9.06 -2.24
C ILE A 122 -23.28 -8.66 -3.63
N THR A 123 -23.92 -7.70 -4.28
CA THR A 123 -23.48 -7.17 -5.58
C THR A 123 -22.32 -6.18 -5.43
N ASN A 124 -22.08 -5.66 -4.21
CA ASN A 124 -20.87 -4.93 -3.84
C ASN A 124 -20.26 -5.56 -2.58
N PRO A 125 -19.65 -6.75 -2.70
CA PRO A 125 -19.11 -7.47 -1.53
C PRO A 125 -17.98 -6.70 -0.84
N PHE A 126 -17.27 -5.86 -1.56
CA PHE A 126 -16.21 -5.01 -1.02
C PHE A 126 -16.77 -3.94 -0.04
N GLY A 127 -18.01 -3.52 -0.21
CA GLY A 127 -18.69 -2.57 0.67
C GLY A 127 -19.23 -3.19 1.97
N LEU A 128 -19.28 -4.52 2.08
CA LEU A 128 -19.87 -5.19 3.25
C LEU A 128 -19.17 -4.84 4.57
N PRO A 129 -17.81 -4.85 4.67
CA PRO A 129 -17.11 -4.56 5.91
C PRO A 129 -17.02 -3.05 6.23
N PHE A 130 -17.19 -2.17 5.25
CA PHE A 130 -16.96 -0.72 5.43
C PHE A 130 -18.25 0.04 5.71
N GLU A 131 -18.12 1.20 6.36
CA GLU A 131 -19.23 2.14 6.51
C GLU A 131 -19.63 2.75 5.17
N SER A 132 -20.90 3.22 5.06
CA SER A 132 -21.36 3.93 3.88
C SER A 132 -20.66 5.27 3.71
N ASN A 133 -20.55 5.74 2.46
CA ASN A 133 -19.95 7.04 2.18
C ASN A 133 -20.68 8.18 2.92
N SER A 134 -22.01 8.12 3.01
CA SER A 134 -22.80 9.10 3.76
C SER A 134 -22.58 9.01 5.27
N SER A 135 -22.36 7.82 5.83
CA SER A 135 -22.01 7.68 7.26
C SER A 135 -20.69 8.40 7.56
N LEU A 136 -19.67 8.19 6.74
CA LEU A 136 -18.38 8.83 6.94
C LEU A 136 -18.47 10.35 6.78
N VAL A 137 -18.97 10.83 5.64
CA VAL A 137 -18.91 12.26 5.28
C VAL A 137 -19.96 13.08 6.00
N VAL A 138 -21.19 12.59 6.10
CA VAL A 138 -22.31 13.39 6.64
C VAL A 138 -22.44 13.21 8.14
N LYS A 139 -22.54 11.96 8.63
CA LYS A 139 -22.75 11.69 10.05
C LYS A 139 -21.49 11.92 10.88
N LYS A 140 -20.33 11.37 10.44
CA LYS A 140 -19.07 11.41 11.19
C LYS A 140 -18.16 12.59 10.82
N LYS A 141 -18.55 13.40 9.82
CA LYS A 141 -17.81 14.60 9.34
C LYS A 141 -16.39 14.28 8.88
N MET A 142 -16.12 13.04 8.44
CA MET A 142 -14.82 12.59 7.97
C MET A 142 -14.62 12.98 6.50
N ASN A 143 -13.54 13.68 6.20
CA ASN A 143 -13.24 14.21 4.88
C ASN A 143 -11.92 13.67 4.31
N HIS A 144 -11.42 12.54 4.82
CA HIS A 144 -10.32 11.76 4.25
C HIS A 144 -10.76 10.31 4.13
N VAL A 145 -10.57 9.73 2.96
CA VAL A 145 -10.92 8.34 2.68
C VAL A 145 -9.85 7.66 1.86
N ASN A 146 -9.61 6.36 2.13
CA ASN A 146 -8.73 5.50 1.36
C ASN A 146 -9.55 4.45 0.62
N THR A 147 -9.26 4.20 -0.68
CA THR A 147 -9.92 3.16 -1.46
C THR A 147 -8.91 2.13 -1.98
N LEU A 148 -9.27 0.84 -1.85
CA LEU A 148 -8.45 -0.28 -2.31
C LEU A 148 -8.96 -0.89 -3.62
N GLN A 149 -10.21 -0.60 -4.02
CA GLN A 149 -10.80 -1.11 -5.26
C GLN A 149 -10.13 -0.50 -6.49
N SER A 150 -10.15 -1.26 -7.59
CA SER A 150 -9.56 -0.86 -8.87
C SER A 150 -10.61 -0.92 -9.99
N PRO A 151 -11.69 -0.13 -9.90
CA PRO A 151 -12.67 -0.03 -10.97
C PRO A 151 -12.07 0.70 -12.19
N GLU A 152 -12.81 0.79 -13.27
CA GLU A 152 -12.40 1.56 -14.45
C GLU A 152 -12.16 3.05 -14.10
N PRO A 153 -11.21 3.73 -14.77
CA PRO A 153 -10.91 5.15 -14.52
C PRO A 153 -12.15 6.05 -14.57
N LYS A 154 -13.08 5.77 -15.49
CA LYS A 154 -14.35 6.49 -15.59
C LYS A 154 -15.23 6.34 -14.35
N GLU A 155 -15.27 5.17 -13.75
CA GLU A 155 -16.01 4.90 -12.52
C GLU A 155 -15.36 5.62 -11.32
N LEU A 156 -14.02 5.69 -11.28
CA LEU A 156 -13.31 6.47 -10.28
C LEU A 156 -13.64 7.96 -10.35
N VAL A 157 -13.65 8.54 -11.56
CA VAL A 157 -14.04 9.95 -11.80
C VAL A 157 -15.47 10.19 -11.33
N LYS A 158 -16.39 9.32 -11.72
CA LYS A 158 -17.81 9.42 -11.34
C LYS A 158 -17.98 9.35 -9.82
N TRP A 159 -17.34 8.38 -9.17
CA TRP A 159 -17.40 8.24 -7.71
C TRP A 159 -16.78 9.45 -7.01
N ASN A 160 -15.59 9.91 -7.46
CA ASN A 160 -14.95 11.10 -6.90
C ASN A 160 -15.91 12.30 -6.94
N ASN A 161 -16.53 12.58 -8.09
CA ASN A 161 -17.44 13.70 -8.21
C ASN A 161 -18.67 13.56 -7.30
N LYS A 162 -19.17 12.34 -7.09
CA LYS A 162 -20.31 12.09 -6.19
C LYS A 162 -19.96 12.28 -4.72
N ILE A 163 -18.80 11.80 -4.27
CA ILE A 163 -18.39 11.99 -2.87
C ILE A 163 -18.04 13.45 -2.58
N GLN A 164 -17.47 14.16 -3.57
CA GLN A 164 -17.26 15.61 -3.45
C GLN A 164 -18.58 16.38 -3.37
N LYS A 165 -19.58 16.00 -4.18
CA LYS A 165 -20.93 16.57 -4.08
C LYS A 165 -21.60 16.30 -2.74
N LEU A 166 -21.39 15.11 -2.19
CA LEU A 166 -21.88 14.76 -0.85
C LEU A 166 -21.26 15.70 0.20
N ALA A 167 -19.94 15.88 0.15
CA ALA A 167 -19.19 16.75 1.07
C ALA A 167 -19.60 18.23 0.91
N GLU A 168 -19.73 18.72 -0.31
CA GLU A 168 -20.18 20.10 -0.61
C GLU A 168 -21.51 20.44 0.03
N ARG A 169 -22.43 19.48 0.12
CA ARG A 169 -23.76 19.65 0.69
C ARG A 169 -23.80 19.64 2.22
N THR A 170 -22.66 19.36 2.89
CA THR A 170 -22.53 19.53 4.35
C THR A 170 -22.44 21.01 4.73
N ARG A 171 -22.54 21.33 6.00
CA ARG A 171 -22.65 22.71 6.51
C ARG A 171 -21.54 23.66 6.01
N LEU A 172 -20.28 23.21 6.00
CA LEU A 172 -19.11 24.02 5.59
C LEU A 172 -18.54 23.60 4.22
N GLY A 173 -19.10 22.56 3.60
CA GLY A 173 -18.66 22.10 2.29
C GLY A 173 -17.19 21.66 2.23
N ILE A 174 -16.63 21.14 3.32
CA ILE A 174 -15.22 20.72 3.39
C ILE A 174 -15.00 19.54 2.43
N PRO A 175 -14.13 19.68 1.41
CA PRO A 175 -13.95 18.66 0.39
C PRO A 175 -13.26 17.41 0.91
N VAL A 176 -13.51 16.27 0.26
CA VAL A 176 -12.85 15.00 0.58
C VAL A 176 -11.46 14.94 -0.04
N THR A 177 -10.46 14.53 0.75
CA THR A 177 -9.14 14.08 0.24
C THR A 177 -9.22 12.58 -0.02
N HIS A 178 -9.11 12.19 -1.27
CA HIS A 178 -9.12 10.80 -1.71
C HIS A 178 -7.69 10.26 -1.70
N ALA A 179 -7.45 9.27 -0.86
CA ALA A 179 -6.17 8.60 -0.70
C ALA A 179 -6.16 7.20 -1.36
N THR A 180 -4.96 6.70 -1.62
CA THR A 180 -4.75 5.32 -2.07
C THR A 180 -3.36 4.81 -1.67
N ASP A 181 -3.24 3.49 -1.53
CA ASP A 181 -1.94 2.82 -1.58
C ASP A 181 -1.39 2.77 -3.02
N PRO A 182 -0.09 2.49 -3.23
CA PRO A 182 0.52 2.46 -4.55
C PRO A 182 -0.21 1.56 -5.55
N ARG A 183 -0.33 2.00 -6.84
CA ARG A 183 -1.13 1.33 -7.87
C ARG A 183 -0.37 0.91 -9.12
N HIS A 184 0.93 1.11 -9.17
CA HIS A 184 1.73 0.96 -10.38
C HIS A 184 2.54 -0.35 -10.44
N GLY A 185 2.34 -1.26 -9.48
CA GLY A 185 3.04 -2.54 -9.46
C GLY A 185 2.50 -3.53 -10.50
N VAL A 186 3.36 -4.44 -10.92
CA VAL A 186 2.96 -5.64 -11.67
C VAL A 186 2.21 -6.60 -10.72
N PRO A 187 1.25 -7.42 -11.20
CA PRO A 187 0.28 -8.16 -10.37
C PRO A 187 0.81 -9.17 -9.35
N ASN A 188 2.00 -9.23 -8.97
CA ASN A 188 2.53 -10.23 -8.02
C ASN A 188 3.23 -9.61 -6.81
N ALA A 189 2.84 -8.41 -6.38
CA ALA A 189 3.40 -7.77 -5.20
C ALA A 189 2.33 -7.54 -4.11
N PRO A 190 1.75 -8.61 -3.50
CA PRO A 190 0.75 -8.47 -2.45
C PRO A 190 1.32 -7.62 -1.31
N GLY A 191 0.52 -6.66 -0.81
CA GLY A 191 0.88 -5.84 0.33
C GLY A 191 1.83 -4.66 0.08
N ALA A 192 2.51 -4.59 -1.06
CA ALA A 192 3.32 -3.43 -1.45
C ALA A 192 2.58 -2.51 -2.42
N SER A 193 1.70 -3.04 -3.25
CA SER A 193 0.87 -2.28 -4.17
C SER A 193 -0.47 -2.97 -4.42
N ILE A 194 -1.48 -2.16 -4.75
CA ILE A 194 -2.79 -2.66 -5.17
C ILE A 194 -2.71 -3.01 -6.66
N TYR A 195 -3.21 -4.20 -7.03
CA TYR A 195 -3.36 -4.54 -8.44
C TYR A 195 -4.37 -3.62 -9.12
N THR A 196 -3.95 -3.00 -10.21
CA THR A 196 -4.80 -2.14 -11.04
C THR A 196 -4.51 -2.41 -12.51
N PRO A 197 -5.48 -2.87 -13.31
CA PRO A 197 -5.23 -3.19 -14.71
C PRO A 197 -4.97 -1.95 -15.59
N TYR A 198 -5.39 -0.77 -15.16
CA TYR A 198 -5.45 0.44 -15.99
C TYR A 198 -4.24 1.36 -15.85
N PHE A 199 -3.56 1.35 -14.69
CA PHE A 199 -2.39 2.20 -14.45
C PHE A 199 -1.13 1.62 -15.10
N SER A 200 -0.18 2.46 -15.50
CA SER A 200 1.11 2.03 -16.04
C SER A 200 1.85 1.08 -15.10
N LYS A 201 2.57 0.09 -15.65
CA LYS A 201 3.18 -1.02 -14.91
C LYS A 201 4.69 -0.83 -14.76
N TRP A 202 5.15 -0.74 -13.52
CA TRP A 202 6.54 -0.50 -13.15
C TRP A 202 7.10 -1.68 -12.34
N CYS A 203 8.44 -1.78 -12.26
CA CYS A 203 9.07 -2.73 -11.35
C CYS A 203 8.70 -2.41 -9.88
N SER A 204 8.89 -3.39 -8.98
CA SER A 204 8.71 -3.16 -7.54
C SER A 204 9.76 -2.17 -6.99
N TYR A 205 9.54 -1.68 -5.76
CA TYR A 205 10.46 -0.71 -5.15
C TYR A 205 11.89 -1.23 -4.98
N PRO A 206 12.15 -2.50 -4.58
CA PRO A 206 13.50 -3.05 -4.64
C PRO A 206 14.08 -3.07 -6.06
N GLY A 207 13.24 -3.19 -7.09
CA GLY A 207 13.65 -3.06 -8.49
C GLY A 207 14.18 -1.65 -8.82
N PHE A 208 13.55 -0.61 -8.34
CA PHE A 208 14.09 0.76 -8.46
C PHE A 208 15.43 0.91 -7.72
N ALA A 209 15.58 0.29 -6.57
CA ALA A 209 16.86 0.28 -5.86
C ALA A 209 17.94 -0.51 -6.63
N ALA A 210 17.56 -1.63 -7.28
CA ALA A 210 18.45 -2.39 -8.16
C ALA A 210 18.93 -1.56 -9.37
N ILE A 211 18.11 -0.61 -9.85
CA ILE A 211 18.48 0.34 -10.90
C ILE A 211 19.35 1.48 -10.36
N GLY A 212 19.05 1.99 -9.18
CA GLY A 212 19.77 3.08 -8.51
C GLY A 212 19.67 4.45 -9.19
N ASP A 213 18.66 4.68 -10.03
CA ASP A 213 18.50 5.89 -10.83
C ASP A 213 17.42 6.83 -10.26
N THR A 214 17.86 7.92 -9.64
CA THR A 214 16.95 8.92 -9.04
C THR A 214 16.19 9.76 -10.07
N VAL A 215 16.69 9.86 -11.31
CA VAL A 215 15.99 10.57 -12.39
C VAL A 215 14.78 9.75 -12.82
N LEU A 216 14.97 8.46 -13.07
CA LEU A 216 13.87 7.54 -13.39
C LEU A 216 12.86 7.45 -12.24
N MET A 217 13.30 7.45 -10.98
CA MET A 217 12.40 7.46 -9.82
C MET A 217 11.55 8.74 -9.78
N ARG A 218 12.14 9.91 -10.05
CA ARG A 218 11.38 11.16 -10.11
C ARG A 218 10.39 11.18 -11.27
N GLU A 219 10.79 10.65 -12.44
CA GLU A 219 9.92 10.49 -13.61
C GLU A 219 8.73 9.54 -13.29
N PHE A 220 9.00 8.41 -12.63
CA PHE A 220 7.95 7.52 -12.12
C PHE A 220 6.95 8.28 -11.24
N GLY A 221 7.44 9.02 -10.25
CA GLY A 221 6.58 9.79 -9.35
C GLY A 221 5.74 10.82 -10.10
N ASP A 222 6.29 11.49 -11.13
CA ASP A 222 5.54 12.46 -11.94
C ASP A 222 4.47 11.80 -12.82
N ILE A 223 4.77 10.67 -13.44
CA ILE A 223 3.80 9.90 -14.23
C ILE A 223 2.67 9.40 -13.31
N ALA A 224 3.01 8.76 -12.20
CA ALA A 224 2.03 8.27 -11.24
C ALA A 224 1.15 9.40 -10.69
N ARG A 225 1.72 10.58 -10.42
CA ARG A 225 0.98 11.78 -10.02
C ARG A 225 -0.06 12.19 -11.06
N GLN A 226 0.32 12.20 -12.34
CA GLN A 226 -0.59 12.57 -13.42
C GLN A 226 -1.76 11.58 -13.54
N GLU A 227 -1.49 10.28 -13.49
CA GLU A 227 -2.52 9.24 -13.51
C GLU A 227 -3.43 9.32 -12.28
N TYR A 228 -2.88 9.62 -11.09
CA TYR A 228 -3.66 9.80 -9.86
C TYR A 228 -4.58 11.02 -9.93
N LEU A 229 -4.07 12.15 -10.39
CA LEU A 229 -4.88 13.37 -10.55
C LEU A 229 -6.05 13.16 -11.50
N ALA A 230 -5.86 12.41 -12.57
CA ALA A 230 -6.90 12.13 -13.57
C ALA A 230 -8.14 11.42 -12.99
N VAL A 231 -7.98 10.69 -11.88
CA VAL A 231 -9.06 9.94 -11.22
C VAL A 231 -9.36 10.41 -9.79
N GLY A 232 -8.73 11.50 -9.34
CA GLY A 232 -9.07 12.19 -8.09
C GLY A 232 -8.27 11.77 -6.87
N TYR A 233 -7.25 10.93 -6.99
CA TYR A 233 -6.34 10.68 -5.88
C TYR A 233 -5.47 11.90 -5.60
N ARG A 234 -5.47 12.36 -4.34
CA ARG A 234 -4.73 13.54 -3.89
C ARG A 234 -3.72 13.25 -2.79
N LEU A 235 -3.71 12.01 -2.30
CA LEU A 235 -2.80 11.50 -1.27
C LEU A 235 -2.40 10.07 -1.60
N THR A 236 -1.09 9.79 -1.61
CA THR A 236 -0.58 8.41 -1.67
C THR A 236 0.01 8.00 -0.32
N LEU A 237 -0.35 6.78 0.15
CA LEU A 237 0.18 6.20 1.40
C LEU A 237 1.57 5.59 1.15
N SER A 238 2.48 6.41 0.67
CA SER A 238 3.83 6.03 0.23
C SER A 238 4.76 7.26 0.16
N PRO A 239 6.09 7.07 -0.05
CA PRO A 239 6.81 5.81 -0.16
C PRO A 239 7.06 5.15 1.20
N MET A 240 7.47 3.84 1.15
CA MET A 240 8.04 3.17 2.30
C MET A 240 9.54 3.51 2.37
N ALA A 241 9.92 4.28 3.37
CA ALA A 241 11.31 4.64 3.65
C ALA A 241 11.99 3.67 4.61
N ASP A 242 11.34 2.54 4.89
CA ASP A 242 11.85 1.43 5.68
C ASP A 242 13.03 0.75 4.98
N LEU A 243 13.89 0.08 5.77
CA LEU A 243 15.05 -0.65 5.25
C LEU A 243 14.85 -2.17 5.32
N ALA A 244 15.36 -2.89 4.33
CA ALA A 244 15.26 -4.35 4.23
C ALA A 244 16.31 -5.07 5.06
N THR A 245 16.47 -4.73 6.34
CA THR A 245 17.52 -5.27 7.23
C THR A 245 17.16 -6.64 7.83
N GLU A 246 15.85 -6.93 8.00
CA GLU A 246 15.36 -8.24 8.43
C GLU A 246 14.83 -9.03 7.21
N PRO A 247 15.56 -10.03 6.72
CA PRO A 247 15.23 -10.74 5.46
C PRO A 247 13.87 -11.46 5.49
N ARG A 248 13.39 -11.87 6.66
CA ARG A 248 12.11 -12.60 6.81
C ARG A 248 10.90 -11.69 6.74
N TRP A 249 11.10 -10.37 6.90
CA TRP A 249 10.00 -9.41 6.87
C TRP A 249 9.34 -9.35 5.48
N TRP A 250 8.03 -9.60 5.42
CA TRP A 250 7.31 -9.73 4.15
C TRP A 250 7.17 -8.41 3.36
N ARG A 251 7.28 -7.24 4.03
CA ARG A 251 7.11 -5.93 3.37
C ARG A 251 8.39 -5.40 2.71
N ILE A 252 9.44 -6.21 2.63
CA ILE A 252 10.67 -5.84 1.91
C ILE A 252 10.38 -5.38 0.47
N ASN A 253 9.42 -6.00 -0.21
CA ASN A 253 9.02 -5.64 -1.57
C ASN A 253 8.45 -4.20 -1.71
N GLY A 254 8.15 -3.53 -0.60
CA GLY A 254 7.76 -2.12 -0.57
C GLY A 254 8.91 -1.14 -0.29
N THR A 255 10.12 -1.64 0.01
CA THR A 255 11.29 -0.85 0.42
C THR A 255 12.26 -0.60 -0.73
N PHE A 256 13.16 0.37 -0.55
CA PHE A 256 14.29 0.59 -1.46
C PHE A 256 15.55 -0.21 -1.05
N GLY A 257 15.38 -1.41 -0.50
CA GLY A 257 16.47 -2.29 -0.09
C GLY A 257 17.04 -1.95 1.29
N GLU A 258 18.23 -2.47 1.59
CA GLU A 258 18.84 -2.35 2.92
C GLU A 258 19.82 -1.17 3.07
N ASP A 259 20.26 -0.52 1.98
CA ASP A 259 21.17 0.61 2.03
C ASP A 259 20.41 1.93 2.31
N ALA A 260 20.68 2.56 3.46
CA ALA A 260 19.99 3.74 3.90
C ALA A 260 20.24 4.98 3.02
N GLU A 261 21.43 5.13 2.44
CA GLU A 261 21.76 6.27 1.58
C GLU A 261 21.06 6.17 0.21
N MET A 262 20.97 4.97 -0.37
CA MET A 262 20.20 4.72 -1.58
C MET A 262 18.72 4.93 -1.32
N SER A 263 18.18 4.36 -0.24
CA SER A 263 16.80 4.57 0.18
C SER A 263 16.47 6.04 0.35
N ALA A 264 17.34 6.83 0.98
CA ALA A 264 17.16 8.28 1.14
C ALA A 264 17.07 9.01 -0.21
N LYS A 265 17.98 8.69 -1.15
CA LYS A 265 17.98 9.31 -2.49
C LYS A 265 16.71 8.99 -3.27
N LEU A 266 16.28 7.73 -3.26
CA LEU A 266 15.08 7.28 -3.98
C LEU A 266 13.80 7.82 -3.32
N THR A 267 13.72 7.81 -1.98
CA THR A 267 12.63 8.44 -1.21
C THR A 267 12.47 9.91 -1.58
N LYS A 268 13.58 10.67 -1.62
CA LYS A 268 13.56 12.08 -2.03
C LYS A 268 13.05 12.26 -3.46
N ALA A 269 13.56 11.48 -4.39
CA ALA A 269 13.18 11.55 -5.80
C ALA A 269 11.70 11.22 -6.01
N TYR A 270 11.19 10.19 -5.32
CA TYR A 270 9.79 9.79 -5.30
C TYR A 270 8.89 10.96 -4.86
N ILE A 271 9.16 11.53 -3.70
CA ILE A 271 8.36 12.62 -3.13
C ILE A 271 8.35 13.83 -4.07
N LEU A 272 9.50 14.21 -4.61
CA LEU A 272 9.60 15.32 -5.55
C LEU A 272 8.87 15.03 -6.88
N GLY A 273 8.75 13.78 -7.29
CA GLY A 273 7.93 13.38 -8.43
C GLY A 273 6.44 13.60 -8.18
N PHE A 274 5.92 13.13 -7.04
CA PHE A 274 4.52 13.24 -6.67
C PHE A 274 4.10 14.65 -6.23
N GLN A 275 4.90 15.31 -5.39
CA GLN A 275 4.54 16.59 -4.80
C GLN A 275 5.02 17.80 -5.62
N GLY A 276 6.09 17.63 -6.43
CA GLY A 276 6.87 18.75 -6.96
C GLY A 276 7.76 19.38 -5.88
N ASP A 277 8.31 20.55 -6.16
CA ASP A 277 9.16 21.30 -5.22
C ASP A 277 8.33 21.99 -4.12
N SER A 278 7.02 22.14 -4.34
CA SER A 278 6.03 22.64 -3.39
C SER A 278 4.65 22.07 -3.72
N ILE A 279 3.80 21.92 -2.70
CA ILE A 279 2.43 21.43 -2.87
C ILE A 279 1.57 22.51 -3.53
N THR A 280 0.88 22.11 -4.60
CA THR A 280 -0.04 22.91 -5.39
C THR A 280 -1.28 22.11 -5.77
N ASN A 281 -2.20 22.67 -6.50
CA ASN A 281 -3.35 21.97 -7.07
C ASN A 281 -2.96 20.89 -8.10
N GLN A 282 -1.71 20.84 -8.54
CA GLN A 282 -1.15 19.81 -9.42
C GLN A 282 -0.37 18.73 -8.65
N SER A 283 -0.36 18.75 -7.33
CA SER A 283 0.36 17.79 -6.51
C SER A 283 -0.54 16.64 -6.05
N VAL A 284 0.09 15.50 -5.83
CA VAL A 284 -0.41 14.42 -4.97
C VAL A 284 0.51 14.36 -3.76
N GLU A 285 -0.05 14.44 -2.57
CA GLU A 285 0.72 14.38 -1.33
C GLU A 285 1.28 12.99 -1.09
N CYS A 286 2.45 12.93 -0.49
CA CYS A 286 3.06 11.70 0.00
C CYS A 286 2.92 11.61 1.52
N MET A 287 2.39 10.49 2.00
CA MET A 287 2.46 10.07 3.40
C MET A 287 3.59 9.06 3.53
N VAL A 288 4.78 9.59 3.85
CA VAL A 288 5.98 8.75 3.97
C VAL A 288 5.88 7.83 5.17
N LYS A 289 6.19 6.57 4.96
CA LYS A 289 6.06 5.51 5.98
C LYS A 289 7.28 4.60 6.01
N HIS A 290 7.56 3.93 7.12
CA HIS A 290 6.92 4.11 8.41
C HIS A 290 7.92 4.70 9.41
N PHE A 291 7.66 5.87 9.91
CA PHE A 291 8.58 6.53 10.85
C PHE A 291 8.55 5.81 12.23
N ALA A 292 9.65 5.54 12.88
CA ALA A 292 11.04 5.89 12.55
C ALA A 292 11.84 4.69 11.98
N GLY A 293 11.26 3.98 11.01
CA GLY A 293 11.85 2.80 10.37
C GLY A 293 11.20 1.49 10.84
N GLY A 294 10.52 0.80 9.90
CA GLY A 294 9.82 -0.47 10.18
C GLY A 294 10.67 -1.73 9.93
N GLY A 295 11.92 -1.60 9.44
CA GLY A 295 12.75 -2.73 9.02
C GLY A 295 13.10 -3.76 10.09
N PRO A 296 13.50 -3.38 11.32
CA PRO A 296 14.03 -4.31 12.31
C PRO A 296 12.95 -5.11 13.06
N GLN A 297 12.16 -5.89 12.34
CA GLN A 297 11.10 -6.71 12.92
C GLN A 297 11.65 -7.88 13.73
N GLU A 298 11.31 -7.99 15.01
CA GLU A 298 11.75 -9.11 15.85
C GLU A 298 11.27 -10.43 15.24
N ASP A 299 12.23 -11.31 14.94
CA ASP A 299 12.00 -12.60 14.24
C ASP A 299 11.30 -12.51 12.88
N GLY A 300 11.33 -11.35 12.23
CA GLY A 300 10.67 -11.10 10.95
C GLY A 300 9.14 -11.01 11.03
N ILE A 301 8.56 -10.99 12.25
CA ILE A 301 7.12 -10.90 12.46
C ILE A 301 6.68 -9.46 12.25
N ASP A 302 5.79 -9.25 11.28
CA ASP A 302 5.28 -7.93 10.96
C ASP A 302 4.46 -7.33 12.11
N ALA A 303 4.73 -6.08 12.45
CA ALA A 303 4.10 -5.37 13.56
C ALA A 303 2.61 -5.02 13.34
N HIS A 304 1.97 -5.40 12.22
CA HIS A 304 0.51 -5.44 12.15
C HIS A 304 -0.08 -6.41 13.17
N PHE A 305 0.72 -7.38 13.64
CA PHE A 305 0.30 -8.46 14.52
C PHE A 305 1.13 -8.47 15.81
N PRO A 306 0.55 -8.98 16.93
CA PRO A 306 1.30 -9.17 18.16
C PRO A 306 2.52 -10.10 17.96
N PRO A 307 3.63 -9.84 18.65
CA PRO A 307 3.81 -8.88 19.74
C PRO A 307 4.19 -7.45 19.29
N GLY A 308 4.38 -7.20 17.99
CA GLY A 308 4.67 -5.89 17.44
C GLY A 308 5.99 -5.28 17.91
N ARG A 309 7.03 -6.09 18.11
CA ARG A 309 8.33 -5.66 18.65
C ARG A 309 9.32 -5.44 17.52
N GLN A 310 10.10 -4.35 17.64
CA GLN A 310 11.26 -4.12 16.78
C GLN A 310 12.54 -4.30 17.59
N ALA A 311 13.47 -5.11 17.07
CA ALA A 311 14.70 -5.47 17.75
C ALA A 311 15.87 -4.63 17.20
N TYR A 312 16.64 -4.03 18.12
CA TYR A 312 17.82 -3.22 17.79
C TYR A 312 19.05 -3.83 18.45
N LYS A 313 19.30 -5.11 18.18
CA LYS A 313 20.41 -5.87 18.76
C LYS A 313 21.78 -5.34 18.32
N GLY A 314 21.86 -4.75 17.12
CA GLY A 314 23.05 -4.08 16.59
C GLY A 314 23.21 -2.64 17.09
N ASN A 315 22.28 -2.13 17.92
CA ASN A 315 22.25 -0.74 18.39
C ASN A 315 22.28 0.28 17.24
N ASN A 316 21.54 -0.01 16.16
CA ASN A 316 21.63 0.71 14.89
C ASN A 316 20.35 1.51 14.55
N PHE A 317 19.57 1.93 15.54
CA PHE A 317 18.34 2.70 15.36
C PHE A 317 18.53 3.93 14.45
N ASN A 318 19.64 4.66 14.63
CA ASN A 318 19.90 5.87 13.84
C ASN A 318 20.08 5.59 12.33
N TYR A 319 20.47 4.40 11.95
CA TYR A 319 20.58 4.01 10.52
C TYR A 319 19.23 4.04 9.84
N HIS A 320 18.18 3.63 10.55
CA HIS A 320 16.80 3.60 10.05
C HIS A 320 16.17 5.00 9.93
N LEU A 321 16.78 6.02 10.54
CA LEU A 321 16.35 7.41 10.41
C LEU A 321 16.89 8.07 9.13
N ILE A 322 17.98 7.59 8.55
CA ILE A 322 18.66 8.21 7.41
C ILE A 322 17.73 8.46 6.21
N PRO A 323 16.84 7.54 5.80
CA PRO A 323 15.90 7.78 4.71
C PRO A 323 14.94 8.95 4.97
N PHE A 324 14.59 9.19 6.23
CA PHE A 324 13.77 10.34 6.62
C PHE A 324 14.59 11.62 6.69
N GLU A 325 15.75 11.60 7.37
CA GLU A 325 16.62 12.76 7.56
C GLU A 325 17.17 13.31 6.24
N LYS A 326 17.62 12.44 5.35
CA LYS A 326 18.26 12.82 4.07
C LYS A 326 17.31 12.76 2.86
N GLY A 327 16.19 12.04 2.99
CA GLY A 327 15.21 11.84 1.93
C GLY A 327 13.94 12.64 2.14
N ALA A 328 13.09 12.17 3.05
CA ALA A 328 11.72 12.65 3.23
C ALA A 328 11.65 14.12 3.67
N PHE A 329 12.41 14.52 4.70
CA PHE A 329 12.33 15.88 5.23
C PHE A 329 12.93 16.93 4.28
N PRO A 330 14.09 16.70 3.63
CA PRO A 330 14.58 17.62 2.60
C PRO A 330 13.67 17.73 1.37
N ALA A 331 12.89 16.68 1.04
CA ALA A 331 11.86 16.72 0.01
C ALA A 331 10.55 17.38 0.46
N LYS A 332 10.44 17.79 1.74
CA LYS A 332 9.25 18.41 2.34
C LYS A 332 8.02 17.50 2.21
N ALA A 333 8.17 16.20 2.59
CA ALA A 333 7.04 15.29 2.64
C ALA A 333 5.85 15.95 3.35
N ALA A 334 4.65 15.88 2.75
CA ALA A 334 3.46 16.49 3.32
C ALA A 334 3.02 15.82 4.61
N GLN A 335 3.12 14.49 4.63
CA GLN A 335 2.63 13.66 5.72
C GLN A 335 3.63 12.58 6.09
N VAL A 336 3.59 12.16 7.35
CA VAL A 336 4.39 11.05 7.89
C VAL A 336 3.47 10.09 8.64
N MET A 337 3.68 8.80 8.41
CA MET A 337 3.00 7.73 9.14
C MET A 337 4.00 7.02 10.05
N PRO A 338 3.84 7.13 11.39
CA PRO A 338 4.57 6.28 12.33
C PRO A 338 4.12 4.83 12.21
N TYR A 339 5.04 3.89 12.42
CA TYR A 339 4.74 2.46 12.32
C TYR A 339 3.97 1.91 13.54
N TYR A 340 3.57 0.66 13.47
CA TYR A 340 2.90 -0.05 14.58
C TYR A 340 3.83 -0.38 15.73
N GLY A 341 5.09 -0.71 15.40
CA GLY A 341 6.02 -1.42 16.25
C GLY A 341 6.43 -0.68 17.51
N ILE A 342 6.85 -1.46 18.51
CA ILE A 342 7.52 -0.98 19.73
C ILE A 342 9.02 -0.88 19.45
N PRO A 343 9.66 0.28 19.48
CA PRO A 343 11.10 0.40 19.35
C PRO A 343 11.79 0.00 20.65
N VAL A 344 11.96 -1.30 20.87
CA VAL A 344 12.39 -1.86 22.17
C VAL A 344 13.70 -1.25 22.64
N GLY A 345 13.65 -0.65 23.83
CA GLY A 345 14.83 -0.04 24.50
C GLY A 345 15.36 1.25 23.84
N GLN A 346 14.65 1.85 22.87
CA GLN A 346 15.09 3.08 22.19
C GLN A 346 14.53 4.35 22.83
N THR A 347 13.49 4.22 23.66
CA THR A 347 12.84 5.31 24.38
C THR A 347 12.56 4.92 25.82
N SER A 348 12.15 5.86 26.66
CA SER A 348 11.87 5.59 28.08
C SER A 348 10.63 4.72 28.29
N GLU A 349 9.76 4.60 27.28
CA GLU A 349 8.53 3.81 27.32
C GLU A 349 8.47 2.86 26.12
N ASP A 350 8.37 1.55 26.36
CA ASP A 350 8.21 0.54 25.32
C ASP A 350 6.75 0.46 24.85
N VAL A 351 6.36 1.36 23.94
CA VAL A 351 5.04 1.41 23.29
C VAL A 351 5.20 1.64 21.79
N GLY A 352 4.17 1.28 21.02
CA GLY A 352 4.16 1.51 19.59
C GLY A 352 4.43 2.97 19.21
N PHE A 353 5.07 3.19 18.05
CA PHE A 353 5.58 4.53 17.66
C PHE A 353 4.53 5.62 17.75
N SER A 354 3.27 5.39 17.33
CA SER A 354 2.20 6.39 17.37
C SER A 354 1.75 6.77 18.78
N TYR A 355 2.03 5.92 19.79
CA TYR A 355 1.74 6.17 21.20
C TYR A 355 2.92 6.84 21.92
N ASN A 356 4.09 6.91 21.27
CA ASN A 356 5.34 7.29 21.89
C ASN A 356 5.62 8.80 21.69
N LYS A 357 5.52 9.56 22.79
CA LYS A 357 5.72 11.00 22.75
C LYS A 357 7.16 11.41 22.40
N GLU A 358 8.17 10.64 22.84
CA GLU A 358 9.56 10.92 22.49
C GLU A 358 9.80 10.81 20.98
N ILE A 359 9.13 9.85 20.33
CA ILE A 359 9.20 9.65 18.86
C ILE A 359 8.43 10.78 18.15
N ILE A 360 7.16 11.00 18.48
CA ILE A 360 6.33 11.93 17.71
C ILE A 360 6.65 13.39 18.06
N THR A 361 6.58 13.77 19.33
CA THR A 361 6.90 15.15 19.73
C THR A 361 8.40 15.37 19.72
N GLY A 362 9.16 14.55 20.44
CA GLY A 362 10.61 14.77 20.62
C GLY A 362 11.39 14.69 19.32
N MET A 363 11.17 13.65 18.52
CA MET A 363 11.91 13.50 17.26
C MET A 363 11.28 14.26 16.10
N LEU A 364 10.01 13.98 15.72
CA LEU A 364 9.42 14.61 14.53
C LEU A 364 9.25 16.12 14.73
N ARG A 365 8.66 16.56 15.83
CA ARG A 365 8.32 17.97 16.00
C ARG A 365 9.51 18.82 16.46
N GLU A 366 10.24 18.38 17.49
CA GLU A 366 11.29 19.20 18.12
C GLU A 366 12.63 19.02 17.41
N LYS A 367 13.11 17.78 17.18
CA LYS A 367 14.42 17.54 16.53
C LYS A 367 14.41 17.86 15.03
N TYR A 368 13.38 17.37 14.31
CA TYR A 368 13.32 17.52 12.83
C TYR A 368 12.47 18.69 12.35
N HIS A 369 11.79 19.40 13.25
CA HIS A 369 10.91 20.54 12.94
C HIS A 369 9.85 20.22 11.87
N PHE A 370 9.37 18.98 11.86
CA PHE A 370 8.35 18.55 10.91
C PHE A 370 6.99 19.17 11.26
N ASP A 371 6.47 20.07 10.41
CA ASP A 371 5.16 20.74 10.59
C ASP A 371 4.08 20.20 9.66
N GLY A 372 4.32 19.06 8.97
CA GLY A 372 3.29 18.35 8.20
C GLY A 372 2.38 17.50 9.08
N ILE A 373 1.43 16.81 8.46
CA ILE A 373 0.49 15.92 9.14
C ILE A 373 1.18 14.66 9.61
N VAL A 374 0.95 14.26 10.86
CA VAL A 374 1.32 12.95 11.39
C VAL A 374 0.04 12.11 11.53
N CYS A 375 -0.09 11.11 10.67
CA CYS A 375 -1.21 10.18 10.63
C CYS A 375 -0.77 8.82 11.17
N THR A 376 -1.48 8.25 12.13
CA THR A 376 -1.18 6.88 12.60
C THR A 376 -1.31 5.87 11.48
N ASP A 377 -0.68 4.72 11.62
CA ASP A 377 -1.02 3.55 10.80
C ASP A 377 -2.42 3.02 11.18
N TRP A 378 -2.91 1.97 10.52
CA TRP A 378 -4.30 1.52 10.51
C TRP A 378 -4.69 0.61 11.68
N GLY A 379 -5.80 0.93 12.36
CA GLY A 379 -6.40 0.04 13.36
C GLY A 379 -5.54 -0.11 14.62
N LEU A 380 -5.07 1.02 15.18
CA LEU A 380 -4.35 1.05 16.44
C LEU A 380 -5.30 1.04 17.65
N VAL A 381 -6.52 1.54 17.49
CA VAL A 381 -7.43 1.82 18.61
C VAL A 381 -8.45 0.72 18.81
N THR A 382 -9.08 0.26 17.72
CA THR A 382 -10.15 -0.74 17.75
C THR A 382 -9.76 -2.02 17.04
N ASP A 383 -10.37 -3.14 17.46
CA ASP A 383 -10.21 -4.42 16.80
C ASP A 383 -10.78 -4.35 15.37
N GLN A 384 -10.11 -5.00 14.43
CA GLN A 384 -10.46 -4.97 13.02
C GLN A 384 -11.25 -6.22 12.64
N ASP A 385 -12.53 -6.24 13.01
CA ASP A 385 -13.43 -7.34 12.69
C ASP A 385 -13.93 -7.25 11.25
N ILE A 386 -14.11 -8.39 10.61
CA ILE A 386 -14.69 -8.51 9.28
C ILE A 386 -16.11 -9.08 9.44
N LEU A 387 -17.10 -8.19 9.39
CA LEU A 387 -18.49 -8.52 9.68
C LEU A 387 -18.63 -9.07 11.12
N TRP A 388 -18.90 -10.37 11.27
CA TRP A 388 -19.00 -11.10 12.55
C TRP A 388 -17.82 -12.03 12.82
N MET A 389 -16.79 -11.99 11.98
CA MET A 389 -15.59 -12.81 12.13
C MET A 389 -14.49 -11.98 12.78
N GLU A 390 -13.81 -12.58 13.75
CA GLU A 390 -12.61 -12.01 14.34
C GLU A 390 -11.54 -11.85 13.25
N GLY A 391 -11.21 -10.60 12.93
CA GLY A 391 -10.20 -10.26 11.93
C GLY A 391 -8.80 -10.22 12.54
N LYS A 392 -8.45 -9.10 13.16
CA LYS A 392 -7.23 -8.97 13.96
C LYS A 392 -7.48 -8.04 15.14
N PRO A 393 -6.80 -8.24 16.29
CA PRO A 393 -6.87 -7.29 17.39
C PRO A 393 -6.28 -5.93 16.96
N ALA A 394 -6.64 -4.88 17.69
CA ALA A 394 -6.01 -3.57 17.56
C ALA A 394 -4.49 -3.71 17.67
N SER A 395 -3.75 -3.03 16.78
CA SER A 395 -2.28 -2.98 16.88
C SER A 395 -1.84 -2.00 17.99
N ALA A 396 -2.38 -2.23 19.19
CA ALA A 396 -2.19 -1.39 20.38
C ALA A 396 -0.96 -1.83 21.20
N HIS A 397 0.16 -2.05 20.52
CA HIS A 397 1.35 -2.65 21.12
C HIS A 397 1.92 -1.82 22.27
N GLY A 398 2.05 -2.49 23.43
CA GLY A 398 2.50 -1.88 24.70
C GLY A 398 1.43 -1.08 25.45
N VAL A 399 0.20 -0.97 24.90
CA VAL A 399 -0.94 -0.28 25.49
C VAL A 399 -2.24 -1.10 25.39
N GLU A 400 -2.12 -2.41 25.30
CA GLU A 400 -3.25 -3.34 25.14
C GLU A 400 -4.26 -3.22 26.30
N ASN A 401 -3.79 -2.87 27.48
CA ASN A 401 -4.59 -2.67 28.69
C ASN A 401 -5.42 -1.39 28.71
N LEU A 402 -5.16 -0.45 27.80
CA LEU A 402 -5.90 0.80 27.70
C LEU A 402 -7.21 0.61 26.95
N THR A 403 -8.25 1.34 27.36
CA THR A 403 -9.51 1.43 26.62
C THR A 403 -9.33 2.23 25.33
N ALA A 404 -10.27 2.12 24.39
CA ALA A 404 -10.22 2.85 23.11
C ALA A 404 -10.06 4.37 23.31
N ILE A 405 -10.78 4.98 24.23
CA ILE A 405 -10.69 6.42 24.49
C ILE A 405 -9.32 6.81 25.09
N GLU A 406 -8.74 5.96 25.95
CA GLU A 406 -7.40 6.19 26.50
C GLU A 406 -6.31 6.04 25.44
N ARG A 407 -6.47 5.10 24.51
CA ARG A 407 -5.59 4.95 23.33
C ARG A 407 -5.65 6.20 22.43
N VAL A 408 -6.86 6.69 22.10
CA VAL A 408 -7.02 7.94 21.34
C VAL A 408 -6.34 9.10 22.05
N LYS A 409 -6.56 9.24 23.38
CA LYS A 409 -5.90 10.27 24.16
C LYS A 409 -4.38 10.20 24.07
N LYS A 410 -3.80 9.00 24.26
CA LYS A 410 -2.35 8.79 24.21
C LYS A 410 -1.75 9.12 22.85
N ILE A 411 -2.42 8.78 21.74
CA ILE A 411 -2.04 9.13 20.37
C ILE A 411 -1.99 10.66 20.18
N ILE A 412 -3.05 11.35 20.62
CA ILE A 412 -3.14 12.83 20.51
C ILE A 412 -2.09 13.50 21.41
N ASP A 413 -1.88 13.02 22.63
CA ASP A 413 -0.87 13.53 23.56
C ASP A 413 0.56 13.26 23.07
N ALA A 414 0.79 12.18 22.32
CA ALA A 414 2.06 11.91 21.65
C ALA A 414 2.36 12.91 20.54
N GLY A 415 1.36 13.53 19.93
CA GLY A 415 1.54 14.58 18.91
C GLY A 415 1.04 14.22 17.51
N CYS A 416 0.34 13.10 17.34
CA CYS A 416 -0.32 12.75 16.07
C CYS A 416 -1.49 13.70 15.77
N ASP A 417 -1.76 13.91 14.47
CA ASP A 417 -2.82 14.78 13.97
C ASP A 417 -4.02 14.02 13.43
N MET A 418 -3.79 12.82 12.89
CA MET A 418 -4.84 11.99 12.30
C MET A 418 -4.73 10.55 12.79
N LEU A 419 -5.89 9.88 12.88
CA LEU A 419 -6.01 8.45 13.19
C LEU A 419 -6.39 7.68 11.92
N GLY A 420 -5.51 6.76 11.52
CA GLY A 420 -5.67 5.90 10.35
C GLY A 420 -6.47 4.64 10.64
N GLY A 421 -7.36 4.26 9.70
CA GLY A 421 -8.14 3.03 9.78
C GLY A 421 -9.26 3.01 10.82
N GLU A 422 -9.53 4.14 11.47
CA GLU A 422 -10.54 4.30 12.51
C GLU A 422 -11.66 5.22 12.03
N ALA A 423 -12.87 5.05 12.61
CA ALA A 423 -14.02 5.90 12.32
C ALA A 423 -14.82 6.19 13.59
N ILE A 424 -14.13 6.75 14.61
CA ILE A 424 -14.63 6.95 15.98
C ILE A 424 -14.42 8.39 16.46
N PRO A 425 -14.80 9.44 15.67
CA PRO A 425 -14.56 10.84 16.04
C PRO A 425 -15.27 11.26 17.33
N GLU A 426 -16.32 10.56 17.74
CA GLU A 426 -17.02 10.78 19.00
C GLU A 426 -16.10 10.65 20.23
N LEU A 427 -15.07 9.81 20.20
CA LEU A 427 -14.10 9.69 21.30
C LEU A 427 -13.25 10.95 21.47
N VAL A 428 -12.92 11.64 20.37
CA VAL A 428 -12.22 12.93 20.44
C VAL A 428 -13.14 14.01 21.03
N VAL A 429 -14.40 14.04 20.61
CA VAL A 429 -15.41 14.95 21.17
C VAL A 429 -15.58 14.74 22.66
N ASP A 430 -15.66 13.48 23.12
CA ASP A 430 -15.79 13.14 24.54
C ASP A 430 -14.55 13.55 25.36
N LEU A 431 -13.35 13.37 24.81
CA LEU A 431 -12.11 13.81 25.45
C LEU A 431 -12.05 15.33 25.64
N VAL A 432 -12.52 16.09 24.67
CA VAL A 432 -12.57 17.56 24.77
C VAL A 432 -13.67 18.00 25.74
N LYS A 433 -14.89 17.47 25.62
CA LYS A 433 -16.01 17.81 26.50
C LYS A 433 -15.77 17.46 27.97
N SER A 434 -14.98 16.41 28.23
CA SER A 434 -14.55 16.05 29.60
C SER A 434 -13.32 16.83 30.10
N GLY A 435 -12.74 17.72 29.28
CA GLY A 435 -11.56 18.51 29.64
C GLY A 435 -10.25 17.73 29.70
N GLN A 436 -10.21 16.50 29.17
CA GLN A 436 -8.99 15.67 29.15
C GLN A 436 -8.02 16.08 28.04
N ILE A 437 -8.54 16.70 26.96
CA ILE A 437 -7.76 17.33 25.88
C ILE A 437 -8.34 18.73 25.66
N SER A 438 -7.50 19.72 25.44
CA SER A 438 -7.98 21.07 25.11
C SER A 438 -8.39 21.17 23.65
N GLU A 439 -9.37 22.01 23.34
CA GLU A 439 -9.80 22.27 21.96
C GLU A 439 -8.66 22.90 21.15
N GLU A 440 -7.77 23.71 21.74
CA GLU A 440 -6.57 24.27 21.08
C GLU A 440 -5.61 23.19 20.59
N ARG A 441 -5.49 22.05 21.33
CA ARG A 441 -4.71 20.89 20.84
C ARG A 441 -5.33 20.32 19.58
N ILE A 442 -6.64 20.21 19.53
CA ILE A 442 -7.39 19.76 18.34
C ILE A 442 -7.20 20.76 17.19
N ASP A 443 -7.35 22.06 17.46
CA ASP A 443 -7.18 23.13 16.47
C ASP A 443 -5.79 23.09 15.83
N THR A 444 -4.76 22.72 16.57
CA THR A 444 -3.40 22.54 16.04
C THR A 444 -3.34 21.47 14.95
N SER A 445 -3.99 20.34 15.14
CA SER A 445 -4.06 19.25 14.16
C SER A 445 -4.94 19.63 12.96
N VAL A 446 -6.12 20.17 13.23
CA VAL A 446 -7.07 20.60 12.19
C VAL A 446 -6.45 21.66 11.28
N ARG A 447 -5.68 22.59 11.82
CA ARG A 447 -4.95 23.62 11.06
C ARG A 447 -4.00 22.99 10.03
N ARG A 448 -3.21 22.00 10.41
CA ARG A 448 -2.31 21.28 9.48
C ARG A 448 -3.10 20.62 8.37
N ILE A 449 -4.17 19.93 8.71
CA ILE A 449 -5.03 19.20 7.77
C ILE A 449 -5.72 20.16 6.78
N LEU A 450 -6.28 21.26 7.25
CA LEU A 450 -6.93 22.28 6.40
C LEU A 450 -5.91 22.94 5.46
N ARG A 451 -4.70 23.27 5.96
CA ARG A 451 -3.63 23.88 5.18
C ARG A 451 -3.33 23.05 3.92
N GLU A 452 -3.21 21.73 4.06
CA GLU A 452 -2.93 20.85 2.94
C GLU A 452 -4.10 20.80 1.94
N LYS A 453 -5.36 20.72 2.42
CA LYS A 453 -6.53 20.77 1.54
C LYS A 453 -6.62 22.07 0.73
N PHE A 454 -6.27 23.22 1.32
CA PHE A 454 -6.21 24.50 0.61
C PHE A 454 -5.06 24.54 -0.41
N LYS A 455 -3.86 24.08 -0.05
CA LYS A 455 -2.73 24.00 -1.00
C LYS A 455 -3.04 23.10 -2.18
N LEU A 456 -3.72 21.98 -1.97
CA LEU A 456 -4.17 21.08 -3.03
C LEU A 456 -5.28 21.68 -3.92
N GLY A 457 -5.82 22.85 -3.58
CA GLY A 457 -6.90 23.49 -4.34
C GLY A 457 -8.25 22.77 -4.27
N LEU A 458 -8.45 21.87 -3.29
CA LEU A 458 -9.69 21.09 -3.17
C LEU A 458 -10.91 21.98 -2.88
N PHE A 459 -10.75 23.06 -2.11
CA PHE A 459 -11.80 24.03 -1.86
C PHE A 459 -12.16 24.85 -3.11
N ASP A 460 -11.20 25.03 -4.01
CA ASP A 460 -11.39 25.82 -5.22
C ASP A 460 -12.16 25.00 -6.28
N ASN A 461 -11.67 23.80 -6.60
CA ASN A 461 -12.38 22.86 -7.48
C ASN A 461 -11.94 21.40 -7.20
N PRO A 462 -12.80 20.58 -6.54
CA PRO A 462 -12.51 19.16 -6.31
C PRO A 462 -13.02 18.23 -7.42
N TYR A 463 -13.71 18.78 -8.44
CA TYR A 463 -14.38 18.01 -9.49
C TYR A 463 -13.44 17.68 -10.66
N LEU A 464 -13.70 16.56 -11.30
CA LEU A 464 -12.96 16.05 -12.45
C LEU A 464 -13.86 15.99 -13.69
N THR A 465 -13.21 16.00 -14.87
CA THR A 465 -13.84 15.71 -16.15
C THR A 465 -13.40 14.36 -16.68
N GLU A 466 -14.23 13.69 -17.48
CA GLU A 466 -13.87 12.41 -18.10
C GLU A 466 -12.74 12.54 -19.16
N GLU A 467 -12.48 13.74 -19.65
CA GLU A 467 -11.41 13.99 -20.64
C GLU A 467 -10.02 13.63 -20.11
N GLY A 468 -9.80 13.78 -18.78
CA GLY A 468 -8.54 13.47 -18.13
C GLY A 468 -8.14 11.99 -18.20
N ILE A 469 -9.10 11.07 -18.38
CA ILE A 469 -8.81 9.62 -18.38
C ILE A 469 -8.05 9.15 -19.62
N SER A 470 -7.97 9.94 -20.68
CA SER A 470 -7.15 9.61 -21.88
C SER A 470 -5.66 9.41 -21.56
N ILE A 471 -5.21 9.86 -20.38
CA ILE A 471 -3.84 9.65 -19.92
C ILE A 471 -3.49 8.18 -19.71
N PHE A 472 -4.48 7.32 -19.43
CA PHE A 472 -4.27 5.88 -19.24
C PHE A 472 -3.99 5.13 -20.56
N ASP A 473 -4.18 5.78 -21.72
CA ASP A 473 -3.82 5.25 -23.04
C ASP A 473 -2.44 5.76 -23.51
N ASN A 474 -1.63 6.31 -22.60
CA ASN A 474 -0.34 6.90 -22.95
C ASN A 474 0.76 5.83 -23.09
N GLU A 475 1.07 5.46 -24.35
CA GLU A 475 2.11 4.49 -24.67
C GLU A 475 3.50 4.87 -24.12
N GLN A 476 3.79 6.14 -23.92
CA GLN A 476 5.09 6.58 -23.37
C GLN A 476 5.17 6.23 -21.88
N PHE A 477 4.07 6.28 -21.13
CA PHE A 477 4.03 5.91 -19.72
C PHE A 477 4.23 4.40 -19.56
N GLU A 478 3.57 3.61 -20.40
CA GLU A 478 3.79 2.15 -20.44
C GLU A 478 5.24 1.81 -20.80
N GLU A 479 5.83 2.45 -21.81
CA GLU A 479 7.22 2.16 -22.20
C GLU A 479 8.22 2.56 -21.10
N LYS A 480 7.97 3.63 -20.34
CA LYS A 480 8.79 4.00 -19.18
C LYS A 480 8.70 2.94 -18.07
N GLY A 481 7.50 2.43 -17.82
CA GLY A 481 7.29 1.31 -16.91
C GLY A 481 8.07 0.06 -17.35
N ARG A 482 7.97 -0.29 -18.62
CA ARG A 482 8.73 -1.41 -19.23
C ARG A 482 10.25 -1.18 -19.19
N GLU A 483 10.72 0.05 -19.39
CA GLU A 483 12.14 0.42 -19.20
C GLU A 483 12.59 0.12 -17.77
N SER A 484 11.80 0.50 -16.76
CA SER A 484 12.10 0.21 -15.35
C SER A 484 12.22 -1.30 -15.10
N GLN A 485 11.29 -2.09 -15.61
CA GLN A 485 11.30 -3.55 -15.47
C GLN A 485 12.54 -4.17 -16.13
N ARG A 486 12.90 -3.75 -17.36
CA ARG A 486 14.13 -4.22 -18.04
C ARG A 486 15.39 -3.93 -17.23
N ARG A 487 15.49 -2.71 -16.69
CA ARG A 487 16.66 -2.24 -15.96
C ARG A 487 16.78 -2.83 -14.54
N SER A 488 15.67 -3.30 -13.96
CA SER A 488 15.65 -3.89 -12.62
C SER A 488 16.16 -5.32 -12.57
N LEU A 489 16.13 -6.07 -13.70
CA LEU A 489 16.56 -7.46 -13.75
C LEU A 489 18.05 -7.61 -13.43
N VAL A 490 18.38 -8.51 -12.52
CA VAL A 490 19.75 -8.76 -12.03
C VAL A 490 20.24 -10.13 -12.50
N LEU A 491 21.26 -10.19 -13.32
CA LEU A 491 21.91 -11.44 -13.69
C LEU A 491 22.84 -11.87 -12.55
N LEU A 492 22.50 -12.96 -11.85
CA LEU A 492 23.24 -13.47 -10.71
C LEU A 492 24.27 -14.53 -11.12
N LYS A 493 23.92 -15.40 -12.05
CA LYS A 493 24.80 -16.46 -12.55
C LYS A 493 24.64 -16.60 -14.06
N ASN A 494 25.74 -16.88 -14.78
CA ASN A 494 25.72 -17.18 -16.21
C ASN A 494 26.89 -18.12 -16.56
N GLU A 495 26.71 -19.41 -16.26
CA GLU A 495 27.73 -20.45 -16.44
C GLU A 495 28.00 -20.68 -17.93
N ASN A 496 29.28 -20.64 -18.31
CA ASN A 496 29.74 -20.78 -19.70
C ASN A 496 29.08 -19.81 -20.70
N ASN A 497 28.60 -18.68 -20.22
CA ASN A 497 27.86 -17.69 -21.02
C ASN A 497 26.66 -18.31 -21.78
N ILE A 498 25.85 -19.15 -21.10
CA ILE A 498 24.66 -19.75 -21.70
C ILE A 498 23.65 -18.67 -22.13
N LEU A 499 23.59 -17.56 -21.41
CA LEU A 499 22.81 -16.38 -21.80
C LEU A 499 23.67 -15.35 -22.57
N PRO A 500 23.13 -14.69 -23.59
CA PRO A 500 21.76 -14.84 -24.12
C PRO A 500 21.58 -16.12 -24.95
N LEU A 501 20.34 -16.66 -24.95
CA LEU A 501 19.98 -17.81 -25.79
C LEU A 501 19.90 -17.42 -27.26
N ALA A 502 20.24 -18.36 -28.15
CA ALA A 502 19.96 -18.20 -29.58
C ALA A 502 18.42 -18.24 -29.83
N PRO A 503 17.90 -17.46 -30.79
CA PRO A 503 16.47 -17.43 -31.10
C PRO A 503 15.86 -18.79 -31.50
N THR A 504 16.71 -19.74 -31.94
CA THR A 504 16.31 -21.11 -32.32
C THR A 504 16.29 -22.10 -31.16
N THR A 505 16.74 -21.70 -29.97
CA THR A 505 16.79 -22.58 -28.78
C THR A 505 15.38 -22.92 -28.33
N LYS A 506 15.04 -24.19 -28.26
CA LYS A 506 13.72 -24.63 -27.77
C LYS A 506 13.68 -24.60 -26.25
N VAL A 507 12.71 -23.89 -25.71
CA VAL A 507 12.56 -23.71 -24.26
C VAL A 507 11.30 -24.37 -23.74
N TYR A 508 11.42 -25.05 -22.59
CA TYR A 508 10.30 -25.47 -21.78
C TYR A 508 10.08 -24.43 -20.67
N LEU A 509 8.86 -23.92 -20.54
CA LEU A 509 8.50 -22.87 -19.60
C LEU A 509 7.84 -23.47 -18.35
N PHE A 510 8.29 -23.06 -17.18
CA PHE A 510 7.66 -23.34 -15.91
C PHE A 510 7.45 -22.02 -15.15
N GLY A 511 6.21 -21.72 -14.75
CA GLY A 511 5.89 -20.52 -14.01
C GLY A 511 5.84 -19.21 -14.84
N LEU A 512 5.95 -19.28 -16.17
CA LEU A 512 5.75 -18.16 -17.10
C LEU A 512 4.52 -18.38 -17.98
N ASN A 513 3.96 -17.29 -18.47
CA ASN A 513 2.83 -17.32 -19.41
C ASN A 513 3.31 -17.80 -20.79
N GLU A 514 2.74 -18.91 -21.29
CA GLU A 514 3.08 -19.48 -22.59
C GLU A 514 2.73 -18.53 -23.75
N GLU A 515 1.69 -17.73 -23.66
CA GLU A 515 1.28 -16.80 -24.73
C GLU A 515 2.37 -15.75 -24.99
N GLU A 516 3.00 -15.24 -23.95
CA GLU A 516 4.09 -14.24 -24.02
C GLU A 516 5.33 -14.82 -24.72
N SER A 517 5.51 -16.13 -24.68
CA SER A 517 6.64 -16.82 -25.32
C SER A 517 6.49 -17.03 -26.83
N LYS A 518 5.29 -16.88 -27.38
CA LYS A 518 5.00 -17.15 -28.79
C LYS A 518 5.76 -16.25 -29.76
N LYS A 519 6.14 -15.05 -29.32
CA LYS A 519 7.02 -14.15 -30.11
C LYS A 519 8.44 -14.71 -30.30
N TYR A 520 8.87 -15.60 -29.41
CA TYR A 520 10.10 -16.36 -29.52
C TYR A 520 9.74 -17.75 -30.02
N ALA A 521 9.90 -18.10 -31.27
CA ALA A 521 9.43 -19.32 -31.97
C ALA A 521 9.84 -20.67 -31.32
N ALA A 522 10.23 -20.68 -30.06
CA ALA A 522 10.99 -21.69 -29.37
C ALA A 522 10.29 -22.34 -28.16
N ALA A 523 9.07 -21.88 -27.77
CA ALA A 523 8.38 -22.48 -26.64
C ALA A 523 7.83 -23.88 -27.01
N THR A 524 8.05 -24.85 -26.15
CA THR A 524 7.48 -26.19 -26.26
C THR A 524 6.86 -26.62 -24.94
N THR A 525 5.70 -27.25 -25.01
CA THR A 525 5.02 -27.87 -23.87
C THR A 525 5.55 -29.25 -23.53
N ASP A 526 6.39 -29.84 -24.41
CA ASP A 526 7.02 -31.16 -24.21
C ASP A 526 8.47 -30.98 -23.76
N LEU A 527 8.73 -31.24 -22.46
CA LEU A 527 10.06 -31.20 -21.88
C LEU A 527 11.11 -32.04 -22.65
N LYS A 528 10.70 -33.14 -23.29
CA LYS A 528 11.63 -33.99 -24.07
C LYS A 528 12.19 -33.26 -25.28
N ASN A 529 11.40 -32.39 -25.88
CA ASN A 529 11.74 -31.64 -27.08
C ASN A 529 12.45 -30.31 -26.80
N ALA A 530 12.57 -29.91 -25.49
CA ALA A 530 13.26 -28.71 -25.08
C ALA A 530 14.78 -28.89 -25.05
N ASP A 531 15.50 -27.83 -25.38
CA ASP A 531 16.95 -27.72 -25.18
C ASP A 531 17.29 -27.17 -23.78
N VAL A 532 16.44 -26.26 -23.29
CA VAL A 532 16.64 -25.52 -22.02
C VAL A 532 15.30 -25.41 -21.28
N ILE A 533 15.35 -25.41 -19.95
CA ILE A 533 14.23 -25.05 -19.09
C ILE A 533 14.38 -23.59 -18.66
N ILE A 534 13.30 -22.80 -18.73
CA ILE A 534 13.19 -21.51 -18.04
C ILE A 534 12.22 -21.72 -16.88
N LEU A 535 12.76 -21.59 -15.66
CA LEU A 535 12.07 -21.88 -14.41
C LEU A 535 11.88 -20.59 -13.63
N LYS A 536 10.65 -20.03 -13.61
CA LYS A 536 10.29 -18.85 -12.79
C LYS A 536 9.72 -19.31 -11.45
N LEU A 537 10.32 -18.84 -10.37
CA LEU A 537 9.96 -19.16 -9.00
C LEU A 537 9.68 -17.87 -8.22
N ASN A 538 8.78 -17.95 -7.26
CA ASN A 538 8.60 -16.91 -6.25
C ASN A 538 9.46 -17.19 -5.02
N ALA A 539 9.83 -16.14 -4.28
CA ALA A 539 10.48 -16.30 -2.98
C ALA A 539 9.60 -17.18 -2.07
N PRO A 540 10.15 -18.21 -1.44
CA PRO A 540 9.38 -19.12 -0.60
C PRO A 540 8.88 -18.42 0.67
N TYR A 541 7.77 -18.91 1.23
CA TYR A 541 7.21 -18.48 2.50
C TYR A 541 6.49 -19.64 3.19
N ASP A 542 6.19 -19.50 4.49
CA ASP A 542 5.46 -20.52 5.23
C ASP A 542 3.99 -20.10 5.46
N PRO A 543 3.04 -20.67 4.71
CA PRO A 543 1.61 -20.36 4.90
C PRO A 543 1.06 -20.75 6.28
N LYS A 544 1.76 -21.63 7.03
CA LYS A 544 1.39 -22.06 8.38
C LYS A 544 1.82 -21.07 9.46
N ALA A 545 2.69 -20.11 9.13
CA ALA A 545 3.12 -19.06 10.05
C ALA A 545 1.98 -18.09 10.41
N ALA A 546 0.95 -17.98 9.56
CA ALA A 546 -0.19 -17.09 9.77
C ALA A 546 -1.09 -17.56 10.94
N ARG A 547 -1.35 -16.66 11.90
CA ARG A 547 -2.22 -16.87 13.07
C ARG A 547 -3.63 -16.32 12.84
N TYR A 548 -3.74 -15.24 12.05
CA TYR A 548 -5.00 -14.56 11.74
C TYR A 548 -5.38 -14.76 10.27
N LEU A 549 -6.66 -14.63 9.93
CA LEU A 549 -7.13 -14.77 8.55
C LEU A 549 -6.47 -13.76 7.61
N VAL A 550 -6.37 -12.51 8.05
CA VAL A 550 -5.74 -11.42 7.27
C VAL A 550 -4.23 -11.65 7.11
N GLU A 551 -3.58 -12.32 8.07
CA GLU A 551 -2.16 -12.64 8.03
C GLU A 551 -1.78 -13.62 6.90
N LYS A 552 -2.74 -14.37 6.36
CA LYS A 552 -2.49 -15.33 5.26
C LYS A 552 -2.04 -14.69 3.95
N ILE A 553 -2.33 -13.41 3.76
CA ILE A 553 -1.86 -12.65 2.60
C ILE A 553 -0.42 -12.14 2.78
N PHE A 554 0.14 -12.28 4.00
CA PHE A 554 1.49 -11.88 4.34
C PHE A 554 2.43 -13.08 4.12
N HIS A 555 3.36 -12.95 3.19
CA HIS A 555 4.32 -14.01 2.88
C HIS A 555 5.44 -14.05 3.93
N GLN A 556 5.14 -14.54 5.15
CA GLN A 556 6.06 -14.59 6.28
C GLN A 556 6.74 -15.95 6.43
N GLY A 557 7.63 -16.06 7.43
CA GLY A 557 8.29 -17.29 7.83
C GLY A 557 9.53 -17.61 7.01
N SER A 558 9.84 -18.90 6.87
CA SER A 558 11.05 -19.39 6.23
C SER A 558 11.27 -18.81 4.83
N LEU A 559 12.52 -18.55 4.50
CA LEU A 559 12.98 -18.13 3.17
C LEU A 559 13.49 -19.30 2.31
N GLU A 560 13.42 -20.52 2.84
CA GLU A 560 13.76 -21.76 2.13
C GLU A 560 12.53 -22.43 1.54
N PHE A 561 12.70 -23.05 0.39
CA PHE A 561 11.68 -23.93 -0.17
C PHE A 561 11.43 -25.13 0.76
N PRO A 562 10.15 -25.55 0.94
CA PRO A 562 9.84 -26.81 1.60
C PRO A 562 10.63 -27.97 0.96
N GLN A 563 11.10 -28.90 1.79
CA GLN A 563 12.01 -29.97 1.32
C GLN A 563 11.45 -30.76 0.13
N GLU A 564 10.17 -31.12 0.16
CA GLU A 564 9.51 -31.86 -0.90
C GLU A 564 9.49 -31.07 -2.22
N GLU A 565 9.11 -29.80 -2.17
CA GLU A 565 9.09 -28.88 -3.33
C GLU A 565 10.52 -28.70 -3.89
N LYS A 566 11.50 -28.46 -3.01
CA LYS A 566 12.91 -28.34 -3.39
C LYS A 566 13.42 -29.58 -4.13
N GLU A 567 13.10 -30.79 -3.65
CA GLU A 567 13.47 -32.05 -4.30
C GLU A 567 12.83 -32.22 -5.69
N GLU A 568 11.57 -31.82 -5.84
CA GLU A 568 10.87 -31.85 -7.14
C GLU A 568 11.50 -30.87 -8.13
N LEU A 569 11.78 -29.65 -7.69
CA LEU A 569 12.46 -28.64 -8.51
C LEU A 569 13.85 -29.11 -8.94
N LEU A 570 14.65 -29.70 -8.03
CA LEU A 570 15.98 -30.21 -8.34
C LEU A 570 15.90 -31.38 -9.34
N LYS A 571 14.93 -32.29 -9.22
CA LYS A 571 14.70 -33.36 -10.21
C LYS A 571 14.41 -32.77 -11.61
N LEU A 572 13.59 -31.72 -11.68
CA LEU A 572 13.31 -31.04 -12.94
C LEU A 572 14.57 -30.40 -13.53
N ILE A 573 15.32 -29.63 -12.73
CA ILE A 573 16.54 -28.90 -13.13
C ILE A 573 17.62 -29.87 -13.65
N GLN A 574 17.70 -31.08 -13.12
CA GLN A 574 18.67 -32.11 -13.55
C GLN A 574 18.36 -32.70 -14.92
N THR A 575 17.16 -32.50 -15.47
CA THR A 575 16.78 -33.10 -16.75
C THR A 575 17.37 -32.38 -17.96
N LYS A 576 17.52 -31.05 -17.88
CA LYS A 576 18.02 -30.17 -18.95
C LYS A 576 18.80 -28.99 -18.35
N PRO A 577 19.66 -28.30 -19.13
CA PRO A 577 20.19 -27.00 -18.72
C PRO A 577 19.06 -26.06 -18.33
N THR A 578 19.14 -25.46 -17.16
CA THR A 578 18.05 -24.66 -16.61
C THR A 578 18.50 -23.23 -16.33
N ILE A 579 17.66 -22.26 -16.71
CA ILE A 579 17.74 -20.85 -16.34
C ILE A 579 16.67 -20.62 -15.28
N THR A 580 17.09 -20.28 -14.07
CA THR A 580 16.16 -19.96 -12.97
C THR A 580 15.97 -18.46 -12.88
N VAL A 581 14.72 -18.03 -12.86
CA VAL A 581 14.29 -16.65 -12.58
C VAL A 581 13.64 -16.64 -11.20
N MET A 582 14.25 -15.95 -10.25
CA MET A 582 13.77 -15.86 -8.88
C MET A 582 13.14 -14.50 -8.65
N ASN A 583 11.83 -14.47 -8.41
CA ASN A 583 11.15 -13.24 -7.97
C ASN A 583 11.53 -12.94 -6.51
N LEU A 584 12.27 -11.85 -6.32
CA LEU A 584 12.86 -11.46 -5.05
C LEU A 584 11.97 -10.45 -4.30
N GLU A 585 10.72 -10.83 -4.03
CA GLU A 585 9.86 -10.04 -3.12
C GLU A 585 10.45 -10.01 -1.69
N ARG A 586 11.24 -11.03 -1.33
CA ARG A 586 12.10 -11.15 -0.16
C ARG A 586 13.41 -11.82 -0.55
N PRO A 587 14.49 -11.65 0.23
CA PRO A 587 15.73 -12.39 0.01
C PRO A 587 15.50 -13.90 0.17
N ALA A 588 15.49 -14.64 -0.96
CA ALA A 588 15.26 -16.09 -0.95
C ALA A 588 16.55 -16.85 -0.60
N VAL A 589 16.42 -17.98 0.11
CA VAL A 589 17.50 -18.94 0.43
C VAL A 589 17.34 -20.15 -0.49
N PHE A 590 18.22 -20.27 -1.52
CA PHE A 590 18.10 -21.30 -2.56
C PHE A 590 19.45 -21.80 -3.12
N PRO A 591 20.46 -22.07 -2.28
CA PRO A 591 21.80 -22.41 -2.76
C PRO A 591 21.84 -23.68 -3.63
N GLU A 592 21.04 -24.70 -3.35
CA GLU A 592 21.02 -25.94 -4.13
C GLU A 592 20.44 -25.72 -5.52
N ILE A 593 19.34 -24.95 -5.64
CA ILE A 593 18.73 -24.58 -6.92
C ILE A 593 19.70 -23.69 -7.71
N ASN A 594 20.35 -22.72 -7.05
CA ASN A 594 21.35 -21.87 -7.66
C ASN A 594 22.51 -22.68 -8.24
N ASN A 595 23.03 -23.66 -7.46
CA ASN A 595 24.16 -24.49 -7.88
C ASN A 595 23.78 -25.38 -9.07
N ALA A 596 22.58 -25.94 -9.09
CA ALA A 596 22.09 -26.80 -10.15
C ALA A 596 21.76 -26.04 -11.45
N SER A 597 21.40 -24.76 -11.36
CA SER A 597 21.03 -23.92 -12.50
C SER A 597 22.24 -23.45 -13.31
N LYS A 598 22.10 -23.32 -14.63
CA LYS A 598 23.15 -22.81 -15.52
C LYS A 598 23.18 -21.27 -15.58
N ALA A 599 22.05 -20.64 -15.39
CA ALA A 599 21.95 -19.20 -15.19
C ALA A 599 20.89 -18.89 -14.12
N VAL A 600 21.06 -17.78 -13.42
CA VAL A 600 20.13 -17.31 -12.40
C VAL A 600 19.89 -15.81 -12.60
N ILE A 601 18.64 -15.42 -12.61
CA ILE A 601 18.20 -14.04 -12.75
C ILE A 601 17.36 -13.69 -11.52
N GLY A 602 17.68 -12.60 -10.84
CA GLY A 602 16.84 -11.96 -9.85
C GLY A 602 15.83 -11.04 -10.55
N ASP A 603 14.56 -11.24 -10.24
CA ASP A 603 13.42 -10.48 -10.76
C ASP A 603 12.76 -9.66 -9.66
N PHE A 604 12.32 -8.45 -9.98
CA PHE A 604 11.61 -7.54 -9.09
C PHE A 604 10.23 -7.18 -9.67
N SER A 605 9.43 -8.23 -9.89
CA SER A 605 8.06 -8.15 -10.42
C SER A 605 7.99 -7.63 -11.87
N SER A 606 8.80 -8.21 -12.75
CA SER A 606 8.75 -7.93 -14.19
C SER A 606 7.69 -8.78 -14.91
N GLN A 607 7.14 -8.24 -16.00
CA GLN A 607 6.27 -8.97 -16.93
C GLN A 607 7.06 -10.09 -17.62
N ASP A 608 6.41 -11.18 -17.92
CA ASP A 608 7.08 -12.39 -18.44
C ASP A 608 7.75 -12.17 -19.80
N ASP A 609 7.19 -11.33 -20.64
CA ASP A 609 7.79 -10.99 -21.94
C ASP A 609 9.12 -10.21 -21.78
N ILE A 610 9.25 -9.39 -20.74
CA ILE A 610 10.48 -8.64 -20.43
C ILE A 610 11.57 -9.59 -19.93
N ILE A 611 11.19 -10.59 -19.12
CA ILE A 611 12.12 -11.62 -18.67
C ILE A 611 12.65 -12.41 -19.87
N LEU A 612 11.77 -12.79 -20.80
CA LEU A 612 12.14 -13.48 -22.02
C LEU A 612 13.00 -12.60 -22.94
N ASP A 613 12.70 -11.29 -23.06
CA ASP A 613 13.54 -10.35 -23.79
C ASP A 613 14.98 -10.33 -23.25
N LEU A 614 15.19 -10.37 -21.94
CA LEU A 614 16.51 -10.52 -21.36
C LEU A 614 17.17 -11.85 -21.75
N ILE A 615 16.46 -12.95 -21.57
CA ILE A 615 16.98 -14.32 -21.81
C ILE A 615 17.43 -14.48 -23.27
N PHE A 616 16.67 -13.91 -24.21
CA PHE A 616 17.00 -13.94 -25.66
C PHE A 616 17.84 -12.74 -26.12
N GLY A 617 18.37 -11.93 -25.20
CA GLY A 617 19.39 -10.92 -25.49
C GLY A 617 18.89 -9.65 -26.19
N GLN A 618 17.61 -9.29 -26.06
CA GLN A 618 17.10 -8.03 -26.60
C GLN A 618 17.69 -6.80 -25.90
N PHE A 619 18.15 -6.97 -24.66
CA PHE A 619 18.87 -5.96 -23.87
C PHE A 619 19.89 -6.63 -22.95
N LYS A 620 20.79 -5.83 -22.35
CA LYS A 620 21.78 -6.30 -21.38
C LYS A 620 21.30 -6.09 -19.95
N PRO A 621 21.48 -7.09 -19.06
CA PRO A 621 21.22 -6.88 -17.65
C PRO A 621 22.24 -5.89 -17.05
N ASN A 622 21.76 -4.97 -16.22
CA ASN A 622 22.58 -4.00 -15.50
C ASN A 622 22.12 -3.72 -14.07
N GLY A 623 21.04 -4.34 -13.64
CA GLY A 623 20.56 -4.26 -12.26
C GLY A 623 21.57 -4.80 -11.25
N LYS A 624 21.50 -4.33 -10.01
CA LYS A 624 22.34 -4.74 -8.88
C LYS A 624 21.44 -5.09 -7.70
N LEU A 625 21.82 -6.14 -6.95
CA LEU A 625 21.03 -6.55 -5.78
C LEU A 625 20.91 -5.41 -4.76
N PRO A 626 19.68 -5.04 -4.35
CA PRO A 626 19.42 -4.00 -3.36
C PRO A 626 19.51 -4.50 -1.91
N PHE A 627 19.80 -5.78 -1.72
CA PHE A 627 20.00 -6.46 -0.44
C PHE A 627 20.82 -7.74 -0.68
N GLU A 628 21.41 -8.27 0.38
CA GLU A 628 22.11 -9.56 0.33
C GLU A 628 21.13 -10.73 0.14
N LEU A 629 21.56 -11.78 -0.58
CA LEU A 629 20.87 -13.06 -0.61
C LEU A 629 21.58 -14.02 0.35
N PRO A 630 20.94 -14.43 1.45
CA PRO A 630 21.57 -15.32 2.43
C PRO A 630 21.90 -16.69 1.85
N SER A 631 22.96 -17.31 2.36
CA SER A 631 23.37 -18.66 1.94
C SER A 631 22.59 -19.79 2.61
N SER A 632 21.96 -19.53 3.76
CA SER A 632 21.18 -20.50 4.53
C SER A 632 20.23 -19.82 5.51
N MET A 633 19.23 -20.54 6.01
CA MET A 633 18.38 -20.06 7.12
C MET A 633 19.18 -19.91 8.42
N GLU A 634 20.24 -20.68 8.62
CA GLU A 634 21.13 -20.48 9.77
C GLU A 634 21.82 -19.11 9.71
N ALA A 635 22.27 -18.68 8.52
CA ALA A 635 22.82 -17.34 8.32
C ALA A 635 21.77 -16.25 8.64
N VAL A 636 20.54 -16.43 8.16
CA VAL A 636 19.42 -15.51 8.44
C VAL A 636 19.11 -15.39 9.93
N LEU A 637 19.05 -16.52 10.65
CA LEU A 637 18.74 -16.55 12.09
C LEU A 637 19.86 -15.96 12.96
N ASN A 638 21.06 -15.85 12.44
CA ASN A 638 22.21 -15.25 13.11
C ASN A 638 22.38 -13.75 12.81
N GLN A 639 21.61 -13.18 11.84
CA GLN A 639 21.63 -11.76 11.56
C GLN A 639 20.97 -10.96 12.68
N GLN A 640 21.42 -9.72 12.83
CA GLN A 640 20.77 -8.74 13.72
C GLN A 640 19.75 -7.95 12.89
N GLU A 641 18.53 -7.88 13.36
CA GLU A 641 17.38 -7.35 12.61
C GLU A 641 17.55 -5.89 12.16
N ASP A 642 18.38 -5.12 12.87
CA ASP A 642 18.62 -3.69 12.62
C ASP A 642 19.90 -3.41 11.80
N MET A 643 20.65 -4.45 11.40
CA MET A 643 21.93 -4.31 10.71
C MET A 643 21.81 -4.60 9.21
N PRO A 644 22.25 -3.68 8.33
CA PRO A 644 22.43 -3.98 6.91
C PRO A 644 23.68 -4.83 6.69
N HIS A 645 23.74 -5.56 5.59
CA HIS A 645 24.92 -6.32 5.15
C HIS A 645 25.48 -7.24 6.24
N ASP A 646 24.61 -7.91 7.00
CA ASP A 646 24.95 -8.72 8.17
C ASP A 646 24.82 -10.24 7.90
N SER A 647 24.60 -10.65 6.65
CA SER A 647 24.51 -12.06 6.28
C SER A 647 25.91 -12.68 6.25
N LYS A 648 26.11 -13.73 7.06
CA LYS A 648 27.37 -14.47 7.05
C LYS A 648 27.52 -15.27 5.75
N ASP A 649 28.61 -15.02 5.01
CA ASP A 649 28.93 -15.72 3.75
C ASP A 649 27.71 -15.73 2.78
N PRO A 650 27.17 -14.57 2.36
CA PRO A 650 25.95 -14.53 1.57
C PRO A 650 26.13 -15.25 0.23
N LEU A 651 25.06 -15.89 -0.27
CA LEU A 651 25.02 -16.49 -1.60
C LEU A 651 25.38 -15.47 -2.67
N TYR A 652 24.85 -14.25 -2.52
CA TYR A 652 25.21 -13.08 -3.31
C TYR A 652 25.22 -11.83 -2.40
N PRO A 653 26.31 -11.04 -2.42
CA PRO A 653 26.40 -9.83 -1.61
C PRO A 653 25.54 -8.69 -2.19
N PHE A 654 25.26 -7.69 -1.36
CA PHE A 654 24.70 -6.40 -1.79
C PHE A 654 25.48 -5.81 -2.98
N GLY A 655 24.77 -5.21 -3.93
CA GLY A 655 25.38 -4.59 -5.12
C GLY A 655 25.87 -5.59 -6.17
N PHE A 656 25.69 -6.91 -5.97
CA PHE A 656 26.08 -7.91 -6.95
C PHE A 656 25.18 -7.87 -8.19
N GLY A 657 25.75 -8.11 -9.36
CA GLY A 657 25.06 -8.28 -10.63
C GLY A 657 26.05 -8.37 -11.79
N LEU A 658 25.80 -9.30 -12.69
CA LEU A 658 26.58 -9.55 -13.91
C LEU A 658 25.97 -8.82 -15.10
N THR A 659 26.74 -8.77 -16.20
CA THR A 659 26.24 -8.33 -17.52
C THR A 659 26.76 -9.27 -18.61
N TYR A 660 26.11 -9.24 -19.79
CA TYR A 660 26.58 -10.04 -20.92
C TYR A 660 27.92 -9.52 -21.46
N LYS A 661 28.86 -10.45 -21.71
CA LYS A 661 30.20 -10.12 -22.23
C LYS A 661 30.17 -9.76 -23.70
N GLU A 662 29.28 -10.38 -24.50
CA GLU A 662 29.20 -10.18 -25.94
C GLU A 662 28.21 -9.06 -26.32
N LYS A 663 28.43 -8.45 -27.50
CA LYS A 663 27.48 -7.51 -28.09
C LYS A 663 26.22 -8.26 -28.52
N ILE A 664 25.06 -7.71 -28.13
CA ILE A 664 23.78 -8.19 -28.59
C ILE A 664 23.61 -7.73 -30.05
N ASN A 665 23.30 -8.67 -30.96
CA ASN A 665 22.91 -8.32 -32.33
C ASN A 665 21.44 -7.84 -32.30
N LEU A 666 21.25 -6.53 -32.23
CA LEU A 666 19.93 -5.87 -32.26
C LEU A 666 19.29 -5.84 -33.66
N ASN A 667 19.77 -6.66 -34.62
CA ASN A 667 19.17 -6.72 -35.94
C ASN A 667 17.90 -7.60 -35.92
N ARG A 668 16.77 -6.96 -35.66
CA ARG A 668 15.45 -7.36 -36.13
C ARG A 668 14.70 -6.15 -36.66
#